data_16a001dc41ac296fd02fbda0c581f8e8
#
_entry.id   16a001dc41ac296fd02fbda0c581f8e8
#
_cell.length_a   1.000
_cell.length_b   1.000
_cell.length_c   1.000
_cell.angle_alpha   90.00
_cell.angle_beta   90.00
_cell.angle_gamma   90.00
#
_symmetry.space_group_name_H-M   'P 1'
#
loop_
_entity.id
_entity.type
_entity.pdbx_description
1 polymer ?
#
loop_
_entity_poly.entity_id
_entity_poly.type
_entity_poly.pdbx_seq_one_letter_code
_entity_poly.pdbx_strand_id
1 'polypeptide(L)'
;WWGMLRLSEDNGKTWGPARRLPDGILGPIKNKPVQLKDGTILSGSSSEGHKVGPSWQIHFERSRDNGATWEKIAVEQPANGPASIQPSILFLKDGGLMAIGRTKNAKVFFTVSNDQGATWSKVDLTELPNPNSGTDAVTLNDGRHLLIYNHTAKGRSPLNLAVSKDGITWEAALVLEDEPKAEFSYPAIIQSADGLVHITYTWKRKLAKHVVVDPSKIVARPMDGMAWPKSAEAQGGQAGLERLKYNHPGLVVDLGVGLWAWPLPMDVDGDGKFELVVNCPDKPSNGVYVFRADADTAKRPLPVFKPGVRISKGMQNVELSWDAEGKPRVLSPGVEYPDFAKSGLESGKKLPLPTNVHPNKVRANMWKFVDYDGDGKTDVTVGVGDWTDYGWDNAYNEKGVWIKGPLRGFVYVIRNEGTDEQPKYGRPAKVTAAGKDLEVFGWPSPNFADFDGDGDLDLLCGEFLDGFTYFENTGTRTAPSYAAGRRLTLPPEITTGARPAAWKATVEAKKLPGAPRALTMDLEMITPVAFDWNKDGKLDLIVGDEDGRVAFIENTGKFTEDHTPLFLPPKYFKQQADEIKCGALATPVGFDWDGDGDIDIISGNTAGYIAFFENLSGGGVAKPKFAAPKNLQADGKTLRIMAGANGSIQGPAEAKWGYTTQTVADWDGDGLPDLVVNSILGKVVWYRNVGTRKEPKLASAAPIEVEWQGAQPELAWGWMKPQGKALLTQWRTTPVAVDWNKDGLMDLVMLDQEGYLAYFERAKVDGKLVLLSPRRAFCDENGKPLQLSKGTAGKSGRRKLCVTDWDGDGQADFLLNSSSANFLHQVGFKDGCWLFKDEGPLVKQNIEGHDVSPTTVDFDADGVPDFLGGAEDGKFYFLKNPRSSK
;
A
#
# COMPACT_ATOMS: atom_id res chain seq x y z
N TRP A 1 36.40 -31.03 21.40
CA TRP A 1 36.58 -29.60 21.06
C TRP A 1 37.85 -29.14 21.76
N TRP A 2 38.71 -28.34 21.08
CA TRP A 2 39.87 -27.65 21.63
C TRP A 2 40.04 -26.32 20.87
N GLY A 3 40.60 -25.34 21.58
CA GLY A 3 40.89 -24.03 21.03
C GLY A 3 42.22 -24.04 20.26
N MET A 4 42.30 -23.19 19.25
CA MET A 4 43.50 -22.94 18.45
C MET A 4 43.77 -21.44 18.41
N LEU A 5 45.03 -21.03 18.46
CA LEU A 5 45.48 -19.66 18.39
C LEU A 5 46.49 -19.48 17.25
N ARG A 6 46.36 -18.39 16.50
CA ARG A 6 47.38 -17.84 15.59
C ARG A 6 47.64 -16.38 15.93
N LEU A 7 48.85 -15.93 15.78
CA LEU A 7 49.23 -14.53 15.94
C LEU A 7 49.70 -13.96 14.59
N SER A 8 49.41 -12.71 14.36
CA SER A 8 49.91 -11.90 13.26
C SER A 8 50.62 -10.68 13.83
N GLU A 9 51.83 -10.37 13.34
CA GLU A 9 52.62 -9.22 13.79
C GLU A 9 52.56 -8.06 12.77
N ASP A 10 51.84 -8.26 11.65
CA ASP A 10 51.77 -7.35 10.53
C ASP A 10 50.33 -6.95 10.17
N ASN A 11 49.47 -6.84 11.16
CA ASN A 11 48.02 -6.49 10.99
C ASN A 11 47.25 -7.48 10.10
N GLY A 12 47.52 -8.75 10.22
CA GLY A 12 46.76 -9.80 9.55
C GLY A 12 47.20 -10.10 8.12
N LYS A 13 48.32 -9.52 7.65
CA LYS A 13 48.87 -9.84 6.32
C LYS A 13 49.50 -11.21 6.27
N THR A 14 50.21 -11.57 7.32
CA THR A 14 50.74 -12.91 7.54
C THR A 14 50.37 -13.46 8.91
N TRP A 15 50.32 -14.78 9.03
CA TRP A 15 49.89 -15.46 10.25
C TRP A 15 50.90 -16.51 10.65
N GLY A 16 51.31 -16.49 11.89
CA GLY A 16 52.18 -17.49 12.49
C GLY A 16 51.56 -18.90 12.52
N PRO A 17 52.33 -19.92 12.98
CA PRO A 17 51.80 -21.27 13.08
C PRO A 17 50.65 -21.41 14.05
N ALA A 18 49.69 -22.29 13.72
CA ALA A 18 48.61 -22.59 14.62
C ALA A 18 49.10 -23.31 15.88
N ARG A 19 48.71 -22.81 17.06
CA ARG A 19 49.04 -23.38 18.35
C ARG A 19 47.78 -23.87 19.04
N ARG A 20 47.75 -25.11 19.52
CA ARG A 20 46.67 -25.62 20.36
C ARG A 20 46.69 -24.95 21.72
N LEU A 21 45.53 -24.50 22.21
CA LEU A 21 45.39 -24.02 23.58
C LEU A 21 45.45 -25.18 24.59
N PRO A 22 45.74 -24.89 25.86
CA PRO A 22 45.78 -25.91 26.92
C PRO A 22 44.46 -26.68 27.04
N ASP A 23 44.52 -27.88 27.59
CA ASP A 23 43.31 -28.66 27.80
C ASP A 23 42.33 -27.95 28.72
N GLY A 24 41.06 -27.91 28.33
CA GLY A 24 39.98 -27.19 29.01
C GLY A 24 39.82 -25.73 28.60
N ILE A 25 40.73 -25.18 27.78
CA ILE A 25 40.61 -23.85 27.16
C ILE A 25 40.09 -24.04 25.74
N LEU A 26 38.88 -23.54 25.46
CA LEU A 26 38.17 -23.74 24.22
C LEU A 26 38.29 -22.55 23.26
N GLY A 27 38.69 -21.39 23.76
CA GLY A 27 38.61 -20.12 23.05
C GLY A 27 37.16 -19.59 22.93
N PRO A 28 36.96 -18.53 22.21
CA PRO A 28 35.62 -18.01 21.96
C PRO A 28 34.83 -18.99 21.09
N ILE A 29 33.72 -19.46 21.60
CA ILE A 29 32.90 -20.46 20.86
C ILE A 29 32.19 -19.83 19.65
N LYS A 30 31.73 -18.58 19.76
CA LYS A 30 31.09 -17.81 18.71
C LYS A 30 31.44 -16.33 18.76
N ASN A 31 31.35 -15.74 19.97
CA ASN A 31 31.49 -14.31 20.15
C ASN A 31 32.93 -13.90 20.36
N LYS A 32 33.28 -12.70 19.96
CA LYS A 32 34.64 -12.18 20.03
C LYS A 32 35.16 -12.02 21.45
N PRO A 33 36.46 -12.24 21.74
CA PRO A 33 37.08 -11.84 22.98
C PRO A 33 37.21 -10.30 23.05
N VAL A 34 37.46 -9.79 24.25
CA VAL A 34 37.78 -8.38 24.50
C VAL A 34 39.17 -8.26 25.08
N GLN A 35 39.80 -7.11 24.86
CA GLN A 35 41.07 -6.76 25.56
C GLN A 35 40.77 -5.67 26.59
N LEU A 36 41.18 -5.92 27.83
CA LEU A 36 41.09 -4.98 28.93
C LEU A 36 42.20 -3.91 28.85
N LYS A 37 42.04 -2.82 29.61
CA LYS A 37 42.99 -1.68 29.56
C LYS A 37 44.42 -2.06 29.97
N ASP A 38 44.60 -3.10 30.79
CA ASP A 38 45.89 -3.61 31.22
C ASP A 38 46.52 -4.61 30.21
N GLY A 39 45.90 -4.81 29.06
CA GLY A 39 46.33 -5.74 28.03
C GLY A 39 45.79 -7.17 28.19
N THR A 40 45.12 -7.48 29.31
CA THR A 40 44.50 -8.79 29.53
C THR A 40 43.50 -9.13 28.44
N ILE A 41 43.60 -10.31 27.84
CA ILE A 41 42.62 -10.86 26.90
C ILE A 41 41.61 -11.66 27.73
N LEU A 42 40.30 -11.32 27.58
CA LEU A 42 39.19 -12.02 28.20
C LEU A 42 38.26 -12.57 27.16
N SER A 43 38.09 -13.88 27.13
CA SER A 43 37.28 -14.61 26.18
C SER A 43 36.05 -15.20 26.85
N GLY A 44 34.88 -14.92 26.37
CA GLY A 44 33.66 -15.62 26.73
C GLY A 44 33.57 -16.97 26.04
N SER A 45 33.42 -18.04 26.81
CA SER A 45 33.38 -19.41 26.32
C SER A 45 32.20 -20.19 26.91
N SER A 46 31.95 -21.37 26.41
CA SER A 46 30.86 -22.21 26.91
C SER A 46 31.05 -23.67 26.54
N SER A 47 30.35 -24.53 27.24
CA SER A 47 30.36 -25.98 27.02
C SER A 47 28.94 -26.54 27.10
N GLU A 48 28.70 -27.65 26.42
CA GLU A 48 27.40 -28.28 26.25
C GLU A 48 27.42 -29.72 26.77
N GLY A 49 26.21 -30.27 27.02
CA GLY A 49 26.07 -31.69 27.38
C GLY A 49 26.38 -32.05 28.82
N HIS A 50 26.37 -31.09 29.74
CA HIS A 50 26.58 -31.36 31.16
C HIS A 50 25.47 -32.24 31.75
N LYS A 51 25.86 -33.22 32.56
CA LYS A 51 24.94 -34.11 33.29
C LYS A 51 24.55 -33.55 34.64
N VAL A 52 25.35 -32.64 35.18
CA VAL A 52 25.15 -31.97 36.47
C VAL A 52 24.97 -30.49 36.21
N GLY A 53 23.92 -29.89 36.76
CA GLY A 53 23.56 -28.52 36.53
C GLY A 53 22.90 -28.31 35.16
N PRO A 54 22.80 -27.06 34.67
CA PRO A 54 22.25 -26.76 33.34
C PRO A 54 23.03 -27.49 32.26
N SER A 55 22.33 -27.98 31.21
CA SER A 55 22.95 -28.71 30.09
C SER A 55 23.91 -27.86 29.25
N TRP A 56 23.79 -26.56 29.32
CA TRP A 56 24.68 -25.54 28.76
C TRP A 56 25.26 -24.71 29.89
N GLN A 57 26.57 -24.50 29.86
CA GLN A 57 27.27 -23.74 30.91
C GLN A 57 28.29 -22.80 30.30
N ILE A 58 28.30 -21.55 30.76
CA ILE A 58 29.29 -20.53 30.38
C ILE A 58 30.49 -20.61 31.34
N HIS A 59 31.64 -20.17 30.84
CA HIS A 59 32.84 -19.85 31.61
C HIS A 59 33.61 -18.76 30.88
N PHE A 60 34.58 -18.16 31.52
CA PHE A 60 35.49 -17.23 30.87
C PHE A 60 36.90 -17.80 30.84
N GLU A 61 37.68 -17.38 29.85
CA GLU A 61 39.07 -17.74 29.68
C GLU A 61 39.89 -16.48 29.57
N ARG A 62 40.95 -16.39 30.35
CA ARG A 62 41.75 -15.19 30.51
C ARG A 62 43.22 -15.45 30.24
N SER A 63 43.85 -14.53 29.46
CA SER A 63 45.31 -14.50 29.25
C SER A 63 45.84 -13.10 29.58
N ARG A 64 46.94 -13.05 30.35
CA ARG A 64 47.62 -11.80 30.72
C ARG A 64 48.96 -11.60 30.01
N ASP A 65 49.30 -12.48 29.11
CA ASP A 65 50.61 -12.59 28.44
C ASP A 65 50.42 -12.79 26.92
N ASN A 66 49.50 -12.08 26.31
CA ASN A 66 49.16 -12.15 24.87
C ASN A 66 48.87 -13.58 24.39
N GLY A 67 48.17 -14.37 25.19
CA GLY A 67 47.75 -15.71 24.84
C GLY A 67 48.84 -16.79 25.04
N ALA A 68 49.94 -16.49 25.70
CA ALA A 68 50.96 -17.50 26.03
C ALA A 68 50.44 -18.50 27.06
N THR A 69 49.80 -18.01 28.13
CA THR A 69 49.14 -18.84 29.14
C THR A 69 47.68 -18.44 29.30
N TRP A 70 46.88 -19.37 29.74
CA TRP A 70 45.45 -19.21 29.89
C TRP A 70 44.93 -19.79 31.20
N GLU A 71 44.01 -19.09 31.83
CA GLU A 71 43.26 -19.57 33.01
C GLU A 71 41.76 -19.63 32.71
N LYS A 72 41.07 -20.62 33.25
CA LYS A 72 39.62 -20.78 33.16
C LYS A 72 38.95 -20.25 34.39
N ILE A 73 37.97 -19.36 34.19
CA ILE A 73 37.19 -18.72 35.24
C ILE A 73 35.79 -19.33 35.20
N ALA A 74 35.42 -20.04 36.25
CA ALA A 74 34.08 -20.61 36.39
C ALA A 74 33.06 -19.53 36.76
N VAL A 75 31.82 -19.74 36.31
CA VAL A 75 30.68 -18.90 36.68
C VAL A 75 29.67 -19.73 37.45
N GLU A 76 29.12 -19.19 38.52
CA GLU A 76 28.08 -19.88 39.29
C GLU A 76 26.81 -20.05 38.44
N GLN A 77 26.43 -21.31 38.21
CA GLN A 77 25.22 -21.67 37.47
C GLN A 77 24.47 -22.73 38.28
N PRO A 78 23.38 -22.33 38.99
CA PRO A 78 22.60 -23.23 39.82
C PRO A 78 22.06 -24.43 39.03
N ALA A 79 21.84 -25.54 39.70
CA ALA A 79 21.35 -26.77 39.08
C ALA A 79 20.06 -26.55 38.24
N ASN A 80 19.18 -25.69 38.75
CA ASN A 80 17.95 -25.29 38.06
C ASN A 80 18.07 -23.93 37.37
N GLY A 81 19.27 -23.41 37.15
CA GLY A 81 19.51 -22.11 36.49
C GLY A 81 19.39 -22.17 34.98
N PRO A 82 19.54 -21.01 34.34
CA PRO A 82 19.45 -20.92 32.87
C PRO A 82 20.54 -21.74 32.18
N ALA A 83 20.17 -22.53 31.21
CA ALA A 83 21.12 -23.22 30.32
C ALA A 83 21.64 -22.20 29.28
N SER A 84 22.87 -21.70 29.49
CA SER A 84 23.42 -20.49 28.86
C SER A 84 24.71 -20.76 28.10
N ILE A 85 24.86 -20.19 26.90
CA ILE A 85 26.07 -20.27 26.07
C ILE A 85 26.36 -18.97 25.31
N GLN A 86 27.57 -18.87 24.77
CA GLN A 86 28.04 -17.85 23.83
C GLN A 86 27.90 -16.42 24.39
N PRO A 87 28.60 -16.10 25.50
CA PRO A 87 28.58 -14.77 26.09
C PRO A 87 29.32 -13.75 25.23
N SER A 88 28.73 -12.57 25.03
CA SER A 88 29.38 -11.35 24.57
C SER A 88 29.69 -10.47 25.76
N ILE A 89 30.86 -9.86 25.81
CA ILE A 89 31.33 -9.04 26.94
C ILE A 89 31.13 -7.55 26.61
N LEU A 90 30.54 -6.81 27.56
CA LEU A 90 30.28 -5.38 27.50
C LEU A 90 31.05 -4.66 28.60
N PHE A 91 31.51 -3.42 28.34
CA PHE A 91 32.21 -2.57 29.30
C PHE A 91 31.21 -1.58 29.92
N LEU A 92 30.95 -1.69 31.22
CA LEU A 92 30.04 -0.80 31.93
C LEU A 92 30.71 0.54 32.27
N LYS A 93 29.91 1.58 32.49
CA LYS A 93 30.39 2.95 32.78
C LYS A 93 31.15 3.06 34.11
N ASP A 94 30.80 2.23 35.09
CA ASP A 94 31.45 2.15 36.40
C ASP A 94 32.78 1.38 36.38
N GLY A 95 33.19 0.90 35.23
CA GLY A 95 34.37 0.09 35.02
C GLY A 95 34.13 -1.42 35.21
N GLY A 96 32.91 -1.83 35.54
CA GLY A 96 32.53 -3.23 35.59
C GLY A 96 32.41 -3.86 34.19
N LEU A 97 32.22 -5.15 34.14
CA LEU A 97 31.95 -5.92 32.93
C LEU A 97 30.59 -6.59 33.04
N MET A 98 29.88 -6.71 31.91
CA MET A 98 28.68 -7.53 31.79
C MET A 98 28.88 -8.53 30.67
N ALA A 99 28.41 -9.74 30.83
CA ALA A 99 28.32 -10.71 29.77
C ALA A 99 26.85 -11.04 29.48
N ILE A 100 26.46 -11.06 28.19
CA ILE A 100 25.11 -11.28 27.75
C ILE A 100 25.09 -12.31 26.61
N GLY A 101 24.07 -13.17 26.55
CA GLY A 101 24.01 -14.20 25.52
C GLY A 101 22.71 -15.02 25.52
N ARG A 102 22.68 -16.14 24.80
CA ARG A 102 21.47 -16.93 24.59
C ARG A 102 21.27 -18.04 25.62
N THR A 103 20.00 -18.40 25.84
CA THR A 103 19.63 -19.55 26.69
C THR A 103 18.65 -20.49 25.99
N LYS A 104 18.41 -21.66 26.61
CA LYS A 104 17.28 -22.53 26.34
C LYS A 104 15.96 -22.06 27.00
N ASN A 105 16.01 -20.98 27.77
CA ASN A 105 14.91 -20.50 28.61
C ASN A 105 14.05 -19.41 27.94
N ALA A 106 14.06 -19.31 26.61
CA ALA A 106 13.32 -18.33 25.82
C ALA A 106 13.64 -16.84 26.13
N LYS A 107 14.71 -16.57 26.86
CA LYS A 107 15.20 -15.23 27.24
C LYS A 107 16.71 -15.14 27.06
N VAL A 108 17.22 -13.93 26.95
CA VAL A 108 18.63 -13.60 26.98
C VAL A 108 19.11 -13.66 28.42
N PHE A 109 20.34 -14.22 28.70
CA PHE A 109 20.94 -14.17 30.01
C PHE A 109 21.89 -13.00 30.18
N PHE A 110 22.22 -12.68 31.44
CA PHE A 110 23.33 -11.81 31.81
C PHE A 110 24.06 -12.31 33.03
N THR A 111 25.31 -11.84 33.21
CA THR A 111 26.13 -11.96 34.43
C THR A 111 27.07 -10.76 34.46
N VAL A 112 27.47 -10.32 35.64
CA VAL A 112 28.33 -9.13 35.85
C VAL A 112 29.61 -9.45 36.64
N SER A 113 30.66 -8.68 36.35
CA SER A 113 31.95 -8.74 37.10
C SER A 113 32.36 -7.33 37.49
N ASN A 114 32.70 -7.14 38.77
CA ASN A 114 33.16 -5.86 39.30
C ASN A 114 34.70 -5.84 39.56
N ASP A 115 35.40 -6.89 39.12
CA ASP A 115 36.83 -7.13 39.38
C ASP A 115 37.59 -7.45 38.09
N GLN A 116 37.25 -6.81 37.01
CA GLN A 116 37.87 -6.96 35.67
C GLN A 116 37.86 -8.42 35.18
N GLY A 117 36.73 -9.11 35.40
CA GLY A 117 36.52 -10.46 34.93
C GLY A 117 37.20 -11.56 35.75
N ALA A 118 37.70 -11.27 36.96
CA ALA A 118 38.28 -12.28 37.82
C ALA A 118 37.20 -13.17 38.45
N THR A 119 36.06 -12.58 38.82
CA THR A 119 34.88 -13.32 39.31
C THR A 119 33.63 -12.77 38.62
N TRP A 120 32.58 -13.57 38.57
CA TRP A 120 31.32 -13.25 37.91
C TRP A 120 30.14 -13.59 38.83
N SER A 121 29.13 -12.76 38.81
CA SER A 121 27.86 -13.02 39.47
C SER A 121 27.22 -14.30 38.95
N LYS A 122 26.27 -14.84 39.71
CA LYS A 122 25.37 -15.88 39.23
C LYS A 122 24.70 -15.48 37.92
N VAL A 123 24.56 -16.43 36.98
CA VAL A 123 23.82 -16.21 35.74
C VAL A 123 22.34 -16.00 36.00
N ASP A 124 21.79 -14.94 35.47
CA ASP A 124 20.37 -14.62 35.56
C ASP A 124 19.79 -14.27 34.19
N LEU A 125 18.44 -14.12 34.08
CA LEU A 125 17.74 -13.83 32.87
C LEU A 125 17.35 -12.36 32.77
N THR A 126 17.52 -11.78 31.61
CA THR A 126 16.89 -10.50 31.24
C THR A 126 15.40 -10.69 30.91
N GLU A 127 14.67 -9.62 30.77
CA GLU A 127 13.29 -9.68 30.22
C GLU A 127 13.26 -9.87 28.70
N LEU A 128 14.37 -9.68 27.98
CA LEU A 128 14.44 -9.77 26.52
C LEU A 128 14.14 -11.20 26.04
N PRO A 129 13.14 -11.40 25.17
CA PRO A 129 12.86 -12.72 24.60
C PRO A 129 13.98 -13.17 23.65
N ASN A 130 14.27 -14.47 23.63
CA ASN A 130 15.18 -15.06 22.65
C ASN A 130 14.80 -16.52 22.38
N PRO A 131 14.65 -16.98 21.13
CA PRO A 131 14.19 -18.32 20.79
C PRO A 131 15.28 -19.38 20.82
N ASN A 132 16.28 -19.24 21.69
CA ASN A 132 17.50 -20.04 21.69
C ASN A 132 18.31 -19.85 20.38
N SER A 133 18.41 -18.61 19.93
CA SER A 133 19.24 -18.24 18.77
C SER A 133 20.47 -17.45 19.18
N GLY A 134 21.54 -17.55 18.37
CA GLY A 134 22.79 -16.81 18.62
C GLY A 134 22.55 -15.31 18.71
N THR A 135 23.25 -14.69 19.66
CA THR A 135 23.28 -13.24 19.87
C THR A 135 24.71 -12.73 19.74
N ASP A 136 24.93 -11.46 19.54
CA ASP A 136 26.20 -10.78 19.76
C ASP A 136 25.96 -9.34 20.24
N ALA A 137 26.92 -8.80 21.00
CA ALA A 137 26.81 -7.45 21.54
C ALA A 137 28.14 -6.71 21.48
N VAL A 138 28.08 -5.36 21.53
CA VAL A 138 29.24 -4.49 21.54
C VAL A 138 28.97 -3.25 22.37
N THR A 139 30.00 -2.77 23.09
CA THR A 139 30.00 -1.43 23.68
C THR A 139 30.58 -0.45 22.68
N LEU A 140 29.84 0.59 22.40
CA LEU A 140 30.20 1.67 21.45
C LEU A 140 31.21 2.63 22.10
N ASN A 141 31.92 3.37 21.28
CA ASN A 141 32.89 4.42 21.73
C ASN A 141 32.21 5.51 22.57
N ASP A 142 30.91 5.74 22.41
CA ASP A 142 30.12 6.70 23.21
C ASP A 142 29.57 6.10 24.53
N GLY A 143 29.89 4.85 24.81
CA GLY A 143 29.52 4.14 26.03
C GLY A 143 28.12 3.50 26.01
N ARG A 144 27.37 3.59 24.92
CA ARG A 144 26.14 2.80 24.72
C ARG A 144 26.49 1.35 24.38
N HIS A 145 25.53 0.47 24.61
CA HIS A 145 25.65 -0.94 24.23
C HIS A 145 24.66 -1.27 23.13
N LEU A 146 25.07 -2.08 22.18
CA LEU A 146 24.19 -2.67 21.15
C LEU A 146 24.14 -4.18 21.30
N LEU A 147 22.93 -4.74 21.19
CA LEU A 147 22.67 -6.19 21.19
C LEU A 147 21.93 -6.55 19.90
N ILE A 148 22.52 -7.44 19.09
CA ILE A 148 21.84 -8.03 17.93
C ILE A 148 21.34 -9.43 18.27
N TYR A 149 20.02 -9.66 18.07
CA TYR A 149 19.35 -10.89 18.50
C TYR A 149 17.99 -11.05 17.81
N ASN A 150 17.38 -12.22 17.94
CA ASN A 150 16.00 -12.41 17.53
C ASN A 150 15.05 -12.06 18.68
N HIS A 151 14.29 -10.97 18.55
CA HIS A 151 13.34 -10.52 19.56
C HIS A 151 12.01 -11.29 19.43
N THR A 152 12.06 -12.58 19.77
CA THR A 152 10.92 -13.50 19.75
C THR A 152 11.19 -14.69 20.66
N ALA A 153 10.13 -15.34 21.15
CA ALA A 153 10.27 -16.57 21.94
C ALA A 153 10.39 -17.84 21.07
N LYS A 154 10.07 -17.76 19.76
CA LYS A 154 10.07 -18.90 18.84
C LYS A 154 10.52 -18.48 17.43
N GLY A 155 11.22 -19.38 16.71
CA GLY A 155 11.70 -19.10 15.35
C GLY A 155 12.98 -18.28 15.33
N ARG A 156 13.38 -17.75 14.15
CA ARG A 156 14.58 -16.94 13.94
C ARG A 156 14.32 -15.70 13.08
N SER A 157 13.09 -15.22 13.14
CA SER A 157 12.63 -13.95 12.62
C SER A 157 11.65 -13.37 13.65
N PRO A 158 11.71 -12.05 13.93
CA PRO A 158 12.59 -11.03 13.34
C PRO A 158 14.06 -11.11 13.84
N LEU A 159 14.98 -10.38 13.16
CA LEU A 159 16.34 -10.07 13.65
C LEU A 159 16.41 -8.59 14.01
N ASN A 160 16.70 -8.28 15.25
CA ASN A 160 16.57 -6.96 15.85
C ASN A 160 17.89 -6.46 16.43
N LEU A 161 18.07 -5.15 16.42
CA LEU A 161 19.12 -4.44 17.13
C LEU A 161 18.50 -3.65 18.29
N ALA A 162 18.85 -3.97 19.52
CA ALA A 162 18.49 -3.18 20.69
C ALA A 162 19.67 -2.34 21.17
N VAL A 163 19.38 -1.22 21.84
CA VAL A 163 20.34 -0.29 22.41
C VAL A 163 20.11 -0.14 23.90
N SER A 164 21.20 0.00 24.69
CA SER A 164 21.15 0.24 26.12
C SER A 164 22.20 1.25 26.54
N LYS A 165 21.93 2.01 27.60
CA LYS A 165 22.89 2.94 28.27
C LYS A 165 23.58 2.35 29.48
N ASP A 166 23.02 1.27 30.02
CA ASP A 166 23.42 0.66 31.31
C ASP A 166 23.64 -0.86 31.22
N GLY A 167 23.31 -1.48 30.05
CA GLY A 167 23.35 -2.92 29.83
C GLY A 167 22.15 -3.68 30.44
N ILE A 168 21.29 -3.02 31.22
CA ILE A 168 20.14 -3.61 31.92
C ILE A 168 18.84 -3.22 31.25
N THR A 169 18.66 -1.93 31.03
CA THR A 169 17.49 -1.37 30.39
C THR A 169 17.71 -1.29 28.87
N TRP A 170 16.96 -2.07 28.12
CA TRP A 170 17.11 -2.16 26.68
C TRP A 170 15.93 -1.51 25.95
N GLU A 171 16.25 -0.71 24.97
CA GLU A 171 15.31 -0.02 24.08
C GLU A 171 15.44 -0.57 22.66
N ALA A 172 14.33 -0.54 21.91
CA ALA A 172 14.33 -0.92 20.51
C ALA A 172 15.09 0.12 19.66
N ALA A 173 16.02 -0.37 18.82
CA ALA A 173 16.76 0.48 17.88
C ALA A 173 16.33 0.22 16.45
N LEU A 174 16.59 -0.97 15.91
CA LEU A 174 16.32 -1.31 14.52
C LEU A 174 15.75 -2.72 14.37
N VAL A 175 14.92 -2.92 13.35
CA VAL A 175 14.57 -4.25 12.82
C VAL A 175 15.37 -4.45 11.54
N LEU A 176 16.30 -5.39 11.51
CA LEU A 176 17.13 -5.67 10.34
C LEU A 176 16.44 -6.61 9.35
N GLU A 177 15.66 -7.55 9.86
CA GLU A 177 14.90 -8.53 9.10
C GLU A 177 13.62 -8.90 9.86
N ASP A 178 12.48 -9.04 9.17
CA ASP A 178 11.19 -9.36 9.77
C ASP A 178 10.30 -10.33 8.95
N GLU A 179 10.89 -10.95 7.91
CA GLU A 179 10.13 -11.88 7.06
C GLU A 179 9.61 -13.08 7.86
N PRO A 180 8.29 -13.29 7.94
CA PRO A 180 7.69 -14.36 8.72
C PRO A 180 8.20 -15.75 8.30
N LYS A 181 8.51 -16.60 9.30
CA LYS A 181 9.02 -17.98 9.12
C LYS A 181 10.40 -18.09 8.46
N ALA A 182 11.05 -16.99 8.13
CA ALA A 182 12.43 -17.00 7.64
C ALA A 182 13.44 -17.27 8.76
N GLU A 183 14.69 -17.57 8.37
CA GLU A 183 15.78 -17.78 9.31
C GLU A 183 16.88 -16.74 9.14
N PHE A 184 17.10 -15.93 10.19
CA PHE A 184 18.18 -14.96 10.31
C PHE A 184 18.94 -15.26 11.60
N SER A 185 20.17 -15.75 11.49
CA SER A 185 20.86 -16.37 12.64
C SER A 185 22.35 -16.08 12.67
N TYR A 186 22.95 -16.39 13.83
CA TYR A 186 24.38 -16.26 14.10
C TYR A 186 24.96 -14.87 13.79
N PRO A 187 24.33 -13.78 14.30
CA PRO A 187 24.84 -12.44 14.06
C PRO A 187 26.20 -12.23 14.73
N ALA A 188 27.02 -11.37 14.13
CA ALA A 188 28.20 -10.78 14.72
C ALA A 188 28.14 -9.26 14.54
N ILE A 189 28.61 -8.50 15.54
CA ILE A 189 28.57 -7.03 15.56
C ILE A 189 29.89 -6.47 16.07
N ILE A 190 30.43 -5.46 15.39
CA ILE A 190 31.60 -4.68 15.82
C ILE A 190 31.37 -3.20 15.53
N GLN A 191 32.11 -2.33 16.23
CA GLN A 191 32.31 -0.95 15.80
C GLN A 191 33.72 -0.81 15.24
N SER A 192 33.87 -0.25 14.03
CA SER A 192 35.15 -0.03 13.36
C SER A 192 35.77 1.31 13.76
N ALA A 193 37.00 1.55 13.32
CA ALA A 193 37.75 2.77 13.66
C ALA A 193 37.14 4.06 13.09
N ASP A 194 36.35 3.97 12.03
CA ASP A 194 35.56 5.08 11.45
C ASP A 194 34.31 5.43 12.25
N GLY A 195 34.04 4.68 13.34
CA GLY A 195 32.88 4.87 14.20
C GLY A 195 31.61 4.14 13.73
N LEU A 196 31.61 3.53 12.57
CA LEU A 196 30.46 2.79 12.05
C LEU A 196 30.33 1.41 12.69
N VAL A 197 29.12 0.91 12.76
CA VAL A 197 28.81 -0.43 13.29
C VAL A 197 28.58 -1.39 12.15
N HIS A 198 29.39 -2.45 12.11
CA HIS A 198 29.30 -3.51 11.12
C HIS A 198 28.65 -4.74 11.71
N ILE A 199 27.65 -5.27 11.04
CA ILE A 199 26.85 -6.42 11.44
C ILE A 199 26.89 -7.46 10.33
N THR A 200 27.20 -8.71 10.66
CA THR A 200 27.07 -9.82 9.73
C THR A 200 26.18 -10.90 10.30
N TYR A 201 25.40 -11.59 9.47
CA TYR A 201 24.53 -12.69 9.90
C TYR A 201 24.21 -13.66 8.78
N THR A 202 23.81 -14.88 9.12
CA THR A 202 23.30 -15.86 8.18
C THR A 202 21.90 -15.44 7.71
N TRP A 203 21.74 -15.23 6.40
CA TRP A 203 20.49 -14.88 5.76
C TRP A 203 19.89 -16.12 5.09
N LYS A 204 18.75 -16.61 5.64
CA LYS A 204 17.97 -17.76 5.12
C LYS A 204 18.84 -19.02 4.86
N ARG A 205 19.96 -19.19 5.53
CA ARG A 205 20.97 -20.23 5.27
C ARG A 205 21.52 -20.27 3.84
N LYS A 206 21.37 -19.21 3.08
CA LYS A 206 21.82 -19.13 1.70
C LYS A 206 23.11 -18.34 1.54
N LEU A 207 23.27 -17.29 2.34
CA LEU A 207 24.44 -16.38 2.29
C LEU A 207 24.70 -15.74 3.67
N ALA A 208 25.85 -15.12 3.81
CA ALA A 208 26.13 -14.15 4.88
C ALA A 208 25.78 -12.76 4.38
N LYS A 209 24.95 -12.01 5.15
CA LYS A 209 24.60 -10.63 4.85
C LYS A 209 25.40 -9.71 5.75
N HIS A 210 25.88 -8.60 5.18
CA HIS A 210 26.60 -7.53 5.88
C HIS A 210 25.75 -6.26 5.88
N VAL A 211 25.64 -5.62 7.03
CA VAL A 211 24.91 -4.37 7.24
C VAL A 211 25.81 -3.38 7.96
N VAL A 212 25.82 -2.13 7.53
CA VAL A 212 26.53 -1.05 8.18
C VAL A 212 25.52 -0.09 8.80
N VAL A 213 25.71 0.29 10.05
CA VAL A 213 24.85 1.18 10.82
C VAL A 213 25.66 2.34 11.38
N ASP A 214 25.20 3.56 11.13
CA ASP A 214 25.72 4.75 11.81
C ASP A 214 25.08 4.86 13.20
N PRO A 215 25.82 4.65 14.30
CA PRO A 215 25.25 4.66 15.63
C PRO A 215 24.74 6.03 16.09
N SER A 216 25.17 7.12 15.45
CA SER A 216 24.68 8.48 15.74
C SER A 216 23.22 8.67 15.27
N LYS A 217 22.77 7.90 14.30
CA LYS A 217 21.41 7.94 13.74
C LYS A 217 20.44 6.96 14.43
N ILE A 218 20.90 6.20 15.42
CA ILE A 218 20.03 5.29 16.17
C ILE A 218 19.08 6.09 17.07
N VAL A 219 17.78 5.97 16.82
CA VAL A 219 16.71 6.49 17.67
C VAL A 219 16.20 5.36 18.56
N ALA A 220 16.51 5.44 19.85
CA ALA A 220 16.04 4.49 20.85
C ALA A 220 14.55 4.71 21.15
N ARG A 221 13.78 3.60 21.29
CA ARG A 221 12.36 3.63 21.63
C ARG A 221 12.07 2.66 22.78
N PRO A 222 11.33 3.08 23.80
CA PRO A 222 10.90 2.19 24.88
C PRO A 222 10.14 0.97 24.33
N MET A 223 10.36 -0.19 24.92
CA MET A 223 9.56 -1.39 24.68
C MET A 223 8.46 -1.44 25.75
N ASP A 224 7.19 -1.49 25.32
CA ASP A 224 6.06 -1.62 26.24
C ASP A 224 5.87 -3.10 26.62
N GLY A 225 6.10 -3.42 27.90
CA GLY A 225 6.01 -4.80 28.41
C GLY A 225 6.85 -5.80 27.62
N MET A 226 8.03 -5.40 27.11
CA MET A 226 8.88 -6.17 26.20
C MET A 226 8.28 -6.41 24.81
N ALA A 227 7.18 -5.77 24.45
CA ALA A 227 6.73 -5.73 23.05
C ALA A 227 7.67 -4.82 22.25
N TRP A 228 8.20 -5.34 21.14
CA TRP A 228 8.94 -4.50 20.21
C TRP A 228 8.00 -3.41 19.70
N PRO A 229 8.33 -2.12 19.80
CA PRO A 229 7.45 -1.06 19.35
C PRO A 229 7.12 -1.29 17.88
N LYS A 230 5.84 -1.31 17.52
CA LYS A 230 5.38 -1.38 16.14
C LYS A 230 6.04 -0.22 15.40
N SER A 231 6.80 -0.51 14.37
CA SER A 231 7.59 0.48 13.65
C SER A 231 6.69 1.59 13.12
N ALA A 232 6.89 2.81 13.57
CA ALA A 232 6.92 3.86 12.60
C ALA A 232 8.13 3.55 11.72
N GLU A 233 7.90 3.25 10.46
CA GLU A 233 8.82 2.81 9.40
C GLU A 233 10.32 2.74 9.73
N ALA A 234 10.92 1.60 9.43
CA ALA A 234 12.34 1.32 9.64
C ALA A 234 13.24 2.40 9.00
N GLN A 235 13.81 3.26 9.82
CA GLN A 235 14.94 4.08 9.42
C GLN A 235 16.23 3.34 9.74
N GLY A 236 16.64 2.46 8.86
CA GLY A 236 17.94 1.83 8.82
C GLY A 236 18.55 2.01 7.45
N GLY A 237 19.49 2.87 7.32
CA GLY A 237 20.56 3.05 6.33
C GLY A 237 20.42 2.54 4.90
N GLN A 238 19.32 2.71 4.25
CA GLN A 238 19.01 3.12 2.89
C GLN A 238 17.82 4.05 3.06
N ALA A 239 17.83 5.24 2.45
CA ALA A 239 16.69 6.13 2.46
C ALA A 239 15.47 5.32 2.01
N GLY A 240 14.48 5.11 2.90
CA GLY A 240 13.24 4.43 2.57
C GLY A 240 12.37 5.37 1.74
N LEU A 241 11.38 4.80 1.05
CA LEU A 241 10.36 5.61 0.38
C LEU A 241 9.60 6.43 1.43
N GLU A 242 9.62 7.75 1.26
CA GLU A 242 8.83 8.67 2.08
C GLU A 242 7.55 9.04 1.33
N ARG A 243 6.42 9.15 2.05
CA ARG A 243 5.21 9.68 1.45
C ARG A 243 5.35 11.18 1.25
N LEU A 244 5.12 11.64 0.02
CA LEU A 244 5.20 13.04 -0.30
C LEU A 244 4.07 13.81 0.37
N LYS A 245 4.40 14.95 0.99
CA LYS A 245 3.44 15.78 1.73
C LYS A 245 3.18 17.09 1.02
N TYR A 246 2.00 17.66 1.25
CA TYR A 246 1.67 19.01 0.77
C TYR A 246 2.56 20.10 1.35
N ASN A 247 3.12 19.90 2.56
CA ASN A 247 3.91 20.91 3.29
C ASN A 247 3.24 22.29 3.33
N HIS A 248 1.90 22.34 3.33
CA HIS A 248 1.06 23.52 3.19
C HIS A 248 0.13 23.66 4.39
N PRO A 249 0.56 24.30 5.48
CA PRO A 249 -0.28 24.51 6.66
C PRO A 249 -1.58 25.26 6.31
N GLY A 250 -2.70 24.77 6.81
CA GLY A 250 -4.02 25.35 6.56
C GLY A 250 -4.69 24.97 5.24
N LEU A 251 -4.01 24.23 4.36
CA LEU A 251 -4.63 23.71 3.16
C LEU A 251 -5.67 22.65 3.52
N VAL A 252 -6.81 22.66 2.80
CA VAL A 252 -7.90 21.69 2.93
C VAL A 252 -8.08 20.98 1.59
N VAL A 253 -8.11 19.64 1.64
CA VAL A 253 -8.24 18.76 0.47
C VAL A 253 -9.37 17.75 0.67
N ASP A 254 -9.68 16.96 -0.35
CA ASP A 254 -10.62 15.84 -0.19
C ASP A 254 -10.08 14.84 0.85
N LEU A 255 -10.97 14.38 1.75
CA LEU A 255 -10.66 13.31 2.66
C LEU A 255 -10.48 12.01 1.87
N GLY A 256 -9.42 11.28 2.16
CA GLY A 256 -9.18 10.01 1.50
C GLY A 256 -8.30 9.07 2.31
N VAL A 257 -8.59 7.78 2.19
CA VAL A 257 -7.75 6.68 2.66
C VAL A 257 -6.87 6.13 1.53
N GLY A 258 -6.67 4.85 1.39
CA GLY A 258 -6.02 4.26 0.22
C GLY A 258 -7.02 3.98 -0.90
N LEU A 259 -6.86 2.85 -1.57
CA LEU A 259 -7.84 2.32 -2.48
C LEU A 259 -9.02 1.78 -1.68
N TRP A 260 -10.22 2.22 -2.07
CA TRP A 260 -11.50 1.75 -1.61
C TRP A 260 -11.84 2.07 -0.14
N ALA A 261 -12.77 3.00 0.06
CA ALA A 261 -13.27 3.40 1.37
C ALA A 261 -14.50 2.62 1.79
N TRP A 262 -14.47 2.11 3.03
CA TRP A 262 -15.63 1.50 3.70
C TRP A 262 -15.96 2.34 4.94
N PRO A 263 -16.92 3.27 4.88
CA PRO A 263 -17.24 4.16 5.98
C PRO A 263 -17.95 3.42 7.11
N LEU A 264 -17.59 3.76 8.33
CA LEU A 264 -18.13 3.22 9.58
C LEU A 264 -18.39 4.41 10.54
N PRO A 265 -19.36 5.31 10.23
CA PRO A 265 -19.62 6.51 11.04
C PRO A 265 -20.10 6.11 12.42
N MET A 266 -19.42 6.57 13.48
CA MET A 266 -19.78 6.25 14.86
C MET A 266 -19.17 7.24 15.86
N ASP A 267 -19.68 7.29 17.07
CA ASP A 267 -19.05 7.93 18.22
C ASP A 267 -18.03 6.95 18.83
N VAL A 268 -16.75 7.13 18.52
CA VAL A 268 -15.67 6.19 18.91
C VAL A 268 -15.26 6.38 20.36
N ASP A 269 -15.28 7.63 20.88
CA ASP A 269 -14.78 7.96 22.22
C ASP A 269 -15.87 8.27 23.23
N GLY A 270 -17.14 8.25 22.83
CA GLY A 270 -18.31 8.43 23.70
C GLY A 270 -18.58 9.88 24.10
N ASP A 271 -18.07 10.85 23.30
CA ASP A 271 -18.27 12.29 23.59
C ASP A 271 -19.56 12.85 23.00
N GLY A 272 -20.38 12.02 22.36
CA GLY A 272 -21.66 12.37 21.75
C GLY A 272 -21.53 13.01 20.37
N LYS A 273 -20.32 13.05 19.77
CA LYS A 273 -20.07 13.47 18.40
C LYS A 273 -19.66 12.27 17.55
N PHE A 274 -19.92 12.38 16.28
CA PHE A 274 -19.54 11.31 15.35
C PHE A 274 -18.15 11.56 14.77
N GLU A 275 -17.31 10.51 14.82
CA GLU A 275 -16.11 10.41 14.02
C GLU A 275 -16.46 9.72 12.71
N LEU A 276 -15.72 10.10 11.65
CA LEU A 276 -15.71 9.35 10.42
C LEU A 276 -14.63 8.28 10.52
N VAL A 277 -15.03 7.04 10.81
CA VAL A 277 -14.14 5.88 10.72
C VAL A 277 -14.21 5.33 9.31
N VAL A 278 -13.06 5.02 8.73
CA VAL A 278 -12.99 4.46 7.36
C VAL A 278 -12.06 3.26 7.35
N ASN A 279 -12.58 2.12 6.95
CA ASN A 279 -11.78 0.94 6.69
C ASN A 279 -11.30 0.95 5.23
N CYS A 280 -10.00 0.70 5.03
CA CYS A 280 -9.35 0.57 3.73
C CYS A 280 -8.71 -0.82 3.63
N PRO A 281 -9.20 -1.70 2.74
CA PRO A 281 -8.73 -3.09 2.70
C PRO A 281 -7.41 -3.29 1.96
N ASP A 282 -7.04 -2.41 1.03
CA ASP A 282 -6.00 -2.66 0.05
C ASP A 282 -4.65 -1.99 0.39
N LYS A 283 -3.58 -2.54 -0.15
CA LYS A 283 -2.20 -2.06 0.02
C LYS A 283 -1.95 -0.80 -0.81
N PRO A 284 -0.91 -0.03 -0.45
CA PRO A 284 -0.06 -0.12 0.74
C PRO A 284 -0.67 0.53 1.99
N SER A 285 -1.82 1.21 1.87
CA SER A 285 -2.50 1.93 2.96
C SER A 285 -3.53 1.10 3.72
N ASN A 286 -3.43 -0.24 3.71
CA ASN A 286 -4.33 -1.11 4.46
C ASN A 286 -4.47 -0.68 5.93
N GLY A 287 -5.70 -0.42 6.36
CA GLY A 287 -5.96 0.00 7.75
C GLY A 287 -7.40 0.44 8.01
N VAL A 288 -7.72 0.55 9.29
CA VAL A 288 -8.89 1.27 9.77
C VAL A 288 -8.39 2.63 10.27
N TYR A 289 -8.97 3.71 9.76
CA TYR A 289 -8.58 5.08 10.03
C TYR A 289 -9.70 5.84 10.74
N VAL A 290 -9.37 6.55 11.81
CA VAL A 290 -10.31 7.43 12.54
C VAL A 290 -9.99 8.88 12.17
N PHE A 291 -10.98 9.57 11.62
CA PHE A 291 -10.93 10.98 11.29
C PHE A 291 -11.75 11.78 12.31
N ARG A 292 -11.08 12.69 13.01
CA ARG A 292 -11.73 13.58 13.98
C ARG A 292 -11.94 14.95 13.38
N ALA A 293 -13.10 15.52 13.61
CA ALA A 293 -13.41 16.88 13.15
C ALA A 293 -12.46 17.90 13.78
N ASP A 294 -12.03 18.89 12.98
CA ASP A 294 -11.32 20.05 13.49
C ASP A 294 -12.26 20.87 14.40
N ALA A 295 -11.76 21.30 15.55
CA ALA A 295 -12.55 21.99 16.58
C ALA A 295 -13.29 23.22 16.05
N ASP A 296 -12.67 23.97 15.11
CA ASP A 296 -13.25 25.18 14.52
C ASP A 296 -14.39 24.88 13.53
N THR A 297 -14.49 23.66 13.04
CA THR A 297 -15.48 23.23 12.05
C THR A 297 -16.44 22.16 12.57
N ALA A 298 -16.21 21.60 13.76
CA ALA A 298 -16.94 20.46 14.33
C ALA A 298 -18.46 20.66 14.48
N LYS A 299 -18.93 21.92 14.47
CA LYS A 299 -20.37 22.25 14.53
C LYS A 299 -21.04 22.34 13.15
N ARG A 300 -20.30 22.18 12.06
CA ARG A 300 -20.86 22.23 10.70
C ARG A 300 -21.41 20.85 10.31
N PRO A 301 -22.46 20.76 9.51
CA PRO A 301 -22.94 19.50 8.96
C PRO A 301 -21.85 18.74 8.18
N LEU A 302 -20.94 19.50 7.55
CA LEU A 302 -19.74 18.98 6.88
C LEU A 302 -18.50 19.58 7.54
N PRO A 303 -17.96 18.94 8.58
CA PRO A 303 -16.74 19.40 9.23
C PRO A 303 -15.53 19.17 8.33
N VAL A 304 -14.44 19.91 8.54
CA VAL A 304 -13.12 19.57 8.05
C VAL A 304 -12.48 18.64 9.07
N PHE A 305 -11.95 17.52 8.62
CA PHE A 305 -11.31 16.56 9.49
C PHE A 305 -9.81 16.81 9.62
N LYS A 306 -9.23 16.37 10.72
CA LYS A 306 -7.78 16.17 10.84
C LYS A 306 -7.38 14.93 10.03
N PRO A 307 -6.09 14.80 9.64
CA PRO A 307 -5.61 13.60 8.99
C PRO A 307 -5.95 12.33 9.77
N GLY A 308 -6.36 11.27 9.07
CA GLY A 308 -6.81 10.03 9.67
C GLY A 308 -5.73 9.31 10.47
N VAL A 309 -6.07 8.85 11.67
CA VAL A 309 -5.20 8.05 12.53
C VAL A 309 -5.53 6.58 12.35
N ARG A 310 -4.54 5.79 11.92
CA ARG A 310 -4.70 4.35 11.74
C ARG A 310 -4.73 3.62 13.08
N ILE A 311 -5.78 2.82 13.34
CA ILE A 311 -5.99 2.10 14.60
C ILE A 311 -5.79 0.59 14.49
N SER A 312 -6.01 -0.02 13.33
CA SER A 312 -5.78 -1.45 13.10
C SER A 312 -5.52 -1.75 11.63
N LYS A 313 -5.31 -3.02 11.29
CA LYS A 313 -5.38 -3.49 9.90
C LYS A 313 -6.80 -3.38 9.37
N GLY A 314 -6.93 -3.19 8.05
CA GLY A 314 -8.19 -3.21 7.33
C GLY A 314 -8.43 -4.57 6.64
N MET A 315 -9.67 -4.83 6.25
CA MET A 315 -10.07 -5.99 5.46
C MET A 315 -11.29 -5.67 4.59
N GLN A 316 -11.55 -6.51 3.58
CA GLN A 316 -12.73 -6.36 2.72
C GLN A 316 -14.03 -6.77 3.45
N ASN A 317 -15.14 -6.24 2.97
CA ASN A 317 -16.49 -6.55 3.44
C ASN A 317 -16.69 -6.28 4.94
N VAL A 318 -16.20 -5.14 5.44
CA VAL A 318 -16.48 -4.67 6.80
C VAL A 318 -17.66 -3.73 6.77
N GLU A 319 -18.70 -4.06 7.53
CA GLU A 319 -19.96 -3.32 7.54
C GLU A 319 -20.34 -2.86 8.96
N LEU A 320 -21.12 -1.80 9.02
CA LEU A 320 -21.66 -1.23 10.25
C LEU A 320 -23.17 -1.46 10.34
N SER A 321 -23.62 -1.83 11.51
CA SER A 321 -25.02 -1.87 11.93
C SER A 321 -25.15 -1.35 13.38
N TRP A 322 -26.36 -1.28 13.89
CA TRP A 322 -26.64 -0.84 15.26
C TRP A 322 -27.52 -1.85 15.98
N ASP A 323 -27.37 -1.94 17.28
CA ASP A 323 -28.33 -2.64 18.13
C ASP A 323 -29.57 -1.77 18.42
N ALA A 324 -30.52 -2.32 19.18
CA ALA A 324 -31.77 -1.63 19.54
C ALA A 324 -31.57 -0.35 20.39
N GLU A 325 -30.43 -0.26 21.07
CA GLU A 325 -30.04 0.91 21.89
C GLU A 325 -29.23 1.93 21.04
N GLY A 326 -28.99 1.67 19.74
CA GLY A 326 -28.24 2.56 18.86
C GLY A 326 -26.72 2.43 19.01
N LYS A 327 -26.21 1.36 19.64
CA LYS A 327 -24.78 1.11 19.77
C LYS A 327 -24.24 0.49 18.49
N PRO A 328 -23.08 0.95 17.99
CA PRO A 328 -22.52 0.41 16.74
C PRO A 328 -22.02 -1.04 16.89
N ARG A 329 -22.34 -1.85 15.91
CA ARG A 329 -21.91 -3.24 15.76
C ARG A 329 -21.20 -3.42 14.41
N VAL A 330 -19.93 -3.80 14.44
CA VAL A 330 -19.09 -3.94 13.24
C VAL A 330 -18.89 -5.41 12.91
N LEU A 331 -19.14 -5.77 11.65
CA LEU A 331 -19.05 -7.14 11.16
C LEU A 331 -18.12 -7.23 9.96
N SER A 332 -17.52 -8.41 9.81
CA SER A 332 -17.01 -8.95 8.54
C SER A 332 -17.62 -10.34 8.32
N PRO A 333 -17.43 -10.99 7.17
CA PRO A 333 -18.06 -12.29 6.92
C PRO A 333 -17.87 -13.31 8.04
N GLY A 334 -18.94 -13.59 8.78
CA GLY A 334 -18.97 -14.54 9.90
C GLY A 334 -18.26 -14.09 11.18
N VAL A 335 -17.89 -12.84 11.32
CA VAL A 335 -17.17 -12.31 12.49
C VAL A 335 -17.74 -10.96 12.93
N GLU A 336 -18.02 -10.82 14.21
CA GLU A 336 -18.35 -9.56 14.87
C GLU A 336 -17.14 -9.02 15.65
N TYR A 337 -17.02 -7.69 15.76
CA TYR A 337 -15.93 -7.00 16.48
C TYR A 337 -16.51 -6.18 17.65
N PRO A 338 -16.83 -6.81 18.82
CA PRO A 338 -17.51 -6.14 19.94
C PRO A 338 -16.74 -4.97 20.55
N ASP A 339 -15.41 -5.03 20.52
CA ASP A 339 -14.49 -4.01 21.05
C ASP A 339 -13.89 -3.11 19.96
N PHE A 340 -14.61 -2.93 18.85
CA PHE A 340 -14.09 -2.23 17.66
C PHE A 340 -13.55 -0.83 17.96
N ALA A 341 -14.22 -0.04 18.78
CA ALA A 341 -13.78 1.30 19.16
C ALA A 341 -12.38 1.32 19.82
N LYS A 342 -11.98 0.24 20.51
CA LYS A 342 -10.70 0.12 21.22
C LYS A 342 -9.63 -0.57 20.38
N SER A 343 -9.98 -1.62 19.64
CA SER A 343 -9.05 -2.55 19.01
C SER A 343 -9.21 -2.64 17.48
N GLY A 344 -10.12 -1.88 16.88
CA GLY A 344 -10.43 -2.02 15.47
C GLY A 344 -10.81 -3.46 15.11
N LEU A 345 -10.18 -4.02 14.09
CA LEU A 345 -10.43 -5.39 13.62
C LEU A 345 -9.48 -6.45 14.23
N GLU A 346 -8.83 -6.17 15.37
CA GLU A 346 -7.85 -7.12 15.97
C GLU A 346 -8.55 -8.22 16.82
N SER A 347 -9.74 -7.96 17.37
CA SER A 347 -10.42 -8.86 18.33
C SER A 347 -11.81 -9.26 17.85
N GLY A 348 -11.88 -10.14 16.85
CA GLY A 348 -13.15 -10.62 16.30
C GLY A 348 -13.70 -11.86 17.01
N LYS A 349 -15.02 -11.90 17.22
CA LYS A 349 -15.80 -13.04 17.69
C LYS A 349 -16.50 -13.73 16.51
N LYS A 350 -16.23 -15.00 16.29
CA LYS A 350 -16.91 -15.77 15.23
C LYS A 350 -18.39 -15.96 15.53
N LEU A 351 -19.22 -15.73 14.54
CA LEU A 351 -20.64 -16.05 14.58
C LEU A 351 -20.83 -17.55 14.28
N PRO A 352 -21.85 -18.19 14.87
CA PRO A 352 -22.17 -19.63 14.64
C PRO A 352 -22.90 -19.82 13.28
N LEU A 353 -22.32 -19.29 12.21
CA LEU A 353 -22.86 -19.27 10.85
C LEU A 353 -21.78 -19.63 9.81
N PRO A 354 -22.17 -20.29 8.70
CA PRO A 354 -21.25 -20.46 7.58
C PRO A 354 -20.94 -19.09 6.94
N THR A 355 -19.69 -18.84 6.61
CA THR A 355 -19.24 -17.57 6.02
C THR A 355 -19.65 -17.39 4.56
N ASN A 356 -20.12 -18.44 3.88
CA ASN A 356 -20.65 -18.40 2.53
C ASN A 356 -22.10 -18.85 2.53
N VAL A 357 -23.02 -17.95 2.23
CA VAL A 357 -24.47 -18.20 2.17
C VAL A 357 -24.99 -18.43 0.74
N HIS A 358 -24.13 -18.19 -0.28
CA HIS A 358 -24.48 -18.32 -1.69
C HIS A 358 -23.79 -19.57 -2.30
N PRO A 359 -24.47 -20.36 -3.17
CA PRO A 359 -23.89 -21.59 -3.71
C PRO A 359 -22.71 -21.36 -4.65
N ASN A 360 -22.67 -20.25 -5.34
CA ASN A 360 -21.63 -19.91 -6.29
C ASN A 360 -20.47 -19.12 -5.66
N LYS A 361 -19.41 -18.90 -6.43
CA LYS A 361 -18.30 -18.03 -6.02
C LYS A 361 -18.77 -16.58 -5.96
N VAL A 362 -18.62 -15.97 -4.80
CA VAL A 362 -18.97 -14.57 -4.56
C VAL A 362 -17.73 -13.69 -4.50
N ARG A 363 -17.86 -12.43 -4.93
CA ARG A 363 -16.83 -11.39 -4.79
C ARG A 363 -17.20 -10.39 -3.69
N ALA A 364 -18.51 -10.01 -3.56
CA ALA A 364 -19.04 -9.27 -2.44
C ALA A 364 -19.65 -10.23 -1.42
N ASN A 365 -19.48 -9.96 -0.14
CA ASN A 365 -20.02 -10.75 0.99
C ASN A 365 -20.19 -9.82 2.20
N MET A 366 -21.23 -8.97 2.18
CA MET A 366 -21.44 -7.85 3.09
C MET A 366 -22.43 -8.25 4.19
N TRP A 367 -21.99 -8.29 5.44
CA TRP A 367 -22.75 -8.79 6.58
C TRP A 367 -23.16 -7.66 7.50
N LYS A 368 -24.47 -7.54 7.77
CA LYS A 368 -25.03 -6.59 8.76
C LYS A 368 -26.00 -7.30 9.71
N PHE A 369 -26.16 -6.75 10.90
CA PHE A 369 -27.26 -7.09 11.79
C PHE A 369 -28.48 -6.24 11.48
N VAL A 370 -29.65 -6.81 11.67
CA VAL A 370 -30.95 -6.14 11.53
C VAL A 370 -32.00 -6.95 12.29
N ASP A 371 -32.96 -6.31 12.90
CA ASP A 371 -34.22 -6.98 13.30
C ASP A 371 -35.15 -6.95 12.06
N TYR A 372 -35.06 -7.98 11.21
CA TYR A 372 -35.69 -7.96 9.88
C TYR A 372 -37.21 -8.05 9.92
N ASP A 373 -37.76 -8.83 10.82
CA ASP A 373 -39.19 -9.08 10.89
C ASP A 373 -39.88 -8.52 12.15
N GLY A 374 -39.22 -7.63 12.88
CA GLY A 374 -39.79 -6.93 14.01
C GLY A 374 -40.10 -7.80 15.21
N ASP A 375 -39.45 -8.93 15.36
CA ASP A 375 -39.67 -9.85 16.49
C ASP A 375 -38.78 -9.51 17.72
N GLY A 376 -37.99 -8.44 17.61
CA GLY A 376 -37.05 -7.94 18.61
C GLY A 376 -35.77 -8.72 18.75
N LYS A 377 -35.45 -9.61 17.82
CA LYS A 377 -34.19 -10.38 17.78
C LYS A 377 -33.30 -9.93 16.65
N THR A 378 -32.00 -10.08 16.87
CA THR A 378 -30.99 -9.66 15.89
C THR A 378 -30.79 -10.75 14.81
N ASP A 379 -31.31 -10.51 13.63
CA ASP A 379 -31.07 -11.29 12.42
C ASP A 379 -29.76 -10.87 11.72
N VAL A 380 -29.35 -11.65 10.72
CA VAL A 380 -28.19 -11.33 9.86
C VAL A 380 -28.66 -11.12 8.43
N THR A 381 -28.31 -10.00 7.84
CA THR A 381 -28.44 -9.78 6.39
C THR A 381 -27.09 -9.90 5.70
N VAL A 382 -27.09 -10.46 4.48
CA VAL A 382 -25.87 -10.69 3.70
C VAL A 382 -26.08 -10.27 2.25
N GLY A 383 -25.35 -9.26 1.82
CA GLY A 383 -25.26 -8.86 0.41
C GLY A 383 -24.19 -9.65 -0.32
N VAL A 384 -24.53 -10.33 -1.42
CA VAL A 384 -23.59 -11.14 -2.19
C VAL A 384 -23.54 -10.72 -3.66
N GLY A 385 -22.34 -10.65 -4.23
CA GLY A 385 -22.12 -10.40 -5.65
C GLY A 385 -21.77 -11.67 -6.38
N ASP A 386 -22.65 -12.16 -7.27
CA ASP A 386 -22.46 -13.36 -8.09
C ASP A 386 -21.94 -13.00 -9.49
N TRP A 387 -20.74 -13.47 -9.80
CA TRP A 387 -20.05 -13.23 -11.07
C TRP A 387 -20.12 -14.39 -12.04
N THR A 388 -20.89 -15.43 -11.73
CA THR A 388 -20.91 -16.71 -12.46
C THR A 388 -21.25 -16.53 -13.94
N ASP A 389 -22.27 -15.73 -14.25
CA ASP A 389 -22.74 -15.52 -15.63
C ASP A 389 -22.11 -14.30 -16.30
N TYR A 390 -21.29 -13.53 -15.55
CA TYR A 390 -20.85 -12.21 -16.01
C TYR A 390 -19.72 -12.29 -17.04
N GLY A 391 -18.85 -13.18 -17.03
CA GLY A 391 -17.74 -13.24 -17.98
C GLY A 391 -16.56 -12.32 -17.64
N TRP A 392 -15.61 -12.25 -18.55
CA TRP A 392 -14.35 -11.51 -18.42
C TRP A 392 -13.92 -11.01 -19.80
N ASP A 393 -12.63 -10.78 -20.06
CA ASP A 393 -12.05 -10.32 -21.34
C ASP A 393 -12.48 -11.17 -22.57
N ASN A 394 -12.93 -12.40 -22.37
CA ASN A 394 -13.47 -13.30 -23.39
C ASN A 394 -14.96 -13.09 -23.71
N ALA A 395 -15.59 -12.11 -23.10
CA ALA A 395 -17.03 -11.86 -23.22
C ALA A 395 -17.38 -10.80 -24.28
N TYR A 396 -16.45 -10.47 -25.17
CA TYR A 396 -16.66 -9.54 -26.29
C TYR A 396 -16.85 -10.30 -27.61
N ASN A 397 -17.76 -9.78 -28.44
CA ASN A 397 -17.89 -10.24 -29.81
C ASN A 397 -16.81 -9.62 -30.72
N GLU A 398 -16.82 -10.02 -32.02
CA GLU A 398 -15.88 -9.51 -33.04
C GLU A 398 -15.95 -7.99 -33.25
N LYS A 399 -17.05 -7.36 -32.86
CA LYS A 399 -17.24 -5.90 -32.94
C LYS A 399 -16.81 -5.17 -31.66
N GLY A 400 -16.26 -5.86 -30.68
CA GLY A 400 -15.86 -5.29 -29.40
C GLY A 400 -17.04 -4.93 -28.50
N VAL A 401 -18.18 -5.60 -28.63
CA VAL A 401 -19.37 -5.40 -27.82
C VAL A 401 -19.48 -6.50 -26.78
N TRP A 402 -19.73 -6.12 -25.54
CA TRP A 402 -19.95 -7.06 -24.43
C TRP A 402 -21.24 -7.86 -24.64
N ILE A 403 -21.16 -9.17 -24.52
CA ILE A 403 -22.25 -10.11 -24.82
C ILE A 403 -22.62 -11.06 -23.67
N LYS A 404 -22.01 -10.90 -22.51
CA LYS A 404 -22.28 -11.68 -21.32
C LYS A 404 -23.02 -10.86 -20.25
N GLY A 405 -23.36 -11.47 -19.18
CA GLY A 405 -24.00 -10.85 -18.04
C GLY A 405 -25.31 -11.53 -17.68
N PRO A 406 -26.07 -10.96 -16.74
CA PRO A 406 -25.76 -9.77 -15.94
C PRO A 406 -24.74 -10.06 -14.82
N LEU A 407 -24.17 -9.00 -14.23
CA LEU A 407 -23.52 -9.06 -12.92
C LEU A 407 -24.61 -9.00 -11.86
N ARG A 408 -24.77 -10.06 -11.06
CA ARG A 408 -25.90 -10.20 -10.15
C ARG A 408 -25.49 -9.89 -8.72
N GLY A 409 -26.31 -9.10 -8.03
CA GLY A 409 -26.22 -8.87 -6.60
C GLY A 409 -27.49 -9.32 -5.89
N PHE A 410 -27.36 -10.19 -4.87
CA PHE A 410 -28.48 -10.72 -4.11
C PHE A 410 -28.37 -10.32 -2.64
N VAL A 411 -29.50 -10.16 -1.97
CA VAL A 411 -29.58 -9.95 -0.53
C VAL A 411 -30.20 -11.18 0.11
N TYR A 412 -29.56 -11.71 1.15
CA TYR A 412 -30.02 -12.81 1.98
C TYR A 412 -30.36 -12.31 3.37
N VAL A 413 -31.33 -12.96 4.02
CA VAL A 413 -31.62 -12.81 5.43
C VAL A 413 -31.51 -14.17 6.12
N ILE A 414 -30.91 -14.19 7.31
CA ILE A 414 -30.76 -15.36 8.18
C ILE A 414 -31.38 -15.01 9.51
N ARG A 415 -32.59 -15.52 9.77
CA ARG A 415 -33.34 -15.21 10.97
C ARG A 415 -32.74 -15.84 12.21
N ASN A 416 -32.78 -15.13 13.33
CA ASN A 416 -32.44 -15.66 14.63
C ASN A 416 -33.66 -16.29 15.30
N GLU A 417 -33.78 -17.61 15.22
CA GLU A 417 -34.84 -18.39 15.86
C GLU A 417 -34.63 -18.60 17.37
N GLY A 418 -33.50 -18.10 17.92
CA GLY A 418 -33.12 -18.17 19.34
C GLY A 418 -33.41 -16.89 20.09
N THR A 419 -32.43 -16.44 20.89
CA THR A 419 -32.38 -15.12 21.55
C THR A 419 -31.06 -14.41 21.18
N ASP A 420 -30.92 -13.13 21.50
CA ASP A 420 -29.65 -12.40 21.21
C ASP A 420 -28.49 -12.93 22.05
N GLU A 421 -28.75 -13.44 23.27
CA GLU A 421 -27.71 -14.04 24.12
C GLU A 421 -27.33 -15.47 23.66
N GLN A 422 -28.28 -16.20 23.07
CA GLN A 422 -28.09 -17.55 22.54
C GLN A 422 -28.68 -17.66 21.13
N PRO A 423 -28.04 -17.03 20.13
CA PRO A 423 -28.59 -16.99 18.78
C PRO A 423 -28.60 -18.39 18.14
N LYS A 424 -29.74 -18.72 17.55
CA LYS A 424 -29.94 -19.93 16.75
C LYS A 424 -30.39 -19.51 15.37
N TYR A 425 -29.44 -19.39 14.47
CA TYR A 425 -29.71 -18.92 13.13
C TYR A 425 -30.33 -19.99 12.24
N GLY A 426 -31.38 -19.61 11.53
CA GLY A 426 -32.07 -20.44 10.53
C GLY A 426 -31.27 -20.59 9.22
N ARG A 427 -31.96 -21.06 8.18
CA ARG A 427 -31.34 -21.16 6.84
C ARG A 427 -31.33 -19.79 6.14
N PRO A 428 -30.26 -19.44 5.39
CA PRO A 428 -30.27 -18.25 4.55
C PRO A 428 -31.42 -18.28 3.53
N ALA A 429 -32.19 -17.22 3.46
CA ALA A 429 -33.26 -17.03 2.49
C ALA A 429 -33.00 -15.77 1.69
N LYS A 430 -33.15 -15.82 0.36
CA LYS A 430 -33.08 -14.62 -0.47
C LYS A 430 -34.26 -13.70 -0.17
N VAL A 431 -33.99 -12.42 -0.09
CA VAL A 431 -35.03 -11.39 -0.10
C VAL A 431 -35.68 -11.35 -1.47
N THR A 432 -37.00 -11.21 -1.51
CA THR A 432 -37.77 -11.11 -2.76
C THR A 432 -38.36 -9.72 -2.90
N ALA A 433 -38.48 -9.24 -4.14
CA ALA A 433 -39.13 -8.00 -4.50
C ALA A 433 -40.07 -8.24 -5.68
N ALA A 434 -41.33 -7.77 -5.58
CA ALA A 434 -42.37 -8.01 -6.57
C ALA A 434 -42.50 -9.50 -6.98
N GLY A 435 -42.35 -10.41 -6.00
CA GLY A 435 -42.50 -11.87 -6.17
C GLY A 435 -41.34 -12.58 -6.88
N LYS A 436 -40.17 -11.93 -7.03
CA LYS A 436 -38.94 -12.50 -7.61
C LYS A 436 -37.77 -12.31 -6.66
N ASP A 437 -36.69 -13.06 -6.81
CA ASP A 437 -35.45 -12.77 -6.11
C ASP A 437 -35.07 -11.30 -6.33
N LEU A 438 -34.81 -10.57 -5.24
CA LEU A 438 -34.30 -9.21 -5.31
C LEU A 438 -32.93 -9.22 -5.96
N GLU A 439 -32.73 -8.39 -6.98
CA GLU A 439 -31.47 -8.34 -7.73
C GLU A 439 -31.07 -6.88 -7.98
N VAL A 440 -29.81 -6.58 -7.70
CA VAL A 440 -29.14 -5.33 -8.08
C VAL A 440 -27.87 -5.62 -8.89
N PHE A 441 -27.19 -4.61 -9.42
CA PHE A 441 -25.97 -4.80 -10.20
C PHE A 441 -24.76 -5.08 -9.29
N GLY A 442 -24.52 -6.33 -9.00
CA GLY A 442 -23.26 -6.90 -8.53
C GLY A 442 -22.77 -6.63 -7.13
N TRP A 443 -23.12 -5.52 -6.49
CA TRP A 443 -22.53 -5.10 -5.20
C TRP A 443 -23.59 -4.58 -4.22
N PRO A 444 -24.49 -5.45 -3.72
CA PRO A 444 -25.62 -5.02 -2.93
C PRO A 444 -25.20 -4.70 -1.49
N SER A 445 -24.66 -3.51 -1.24
CA SER A 445 -24.43 -3.02 0.11
C SER A 445 -25.80 -2.73 0.77
N PRO A 446 -26.44 -3.70 1.48
CA PRO A 446 -27.82 -3.57 1.90
C PRO A 446 -27.95 -2.66 3.14
N ASN A 447 -28.91 -1.76 3.12
CA ASN A 447 -29.29 -0.94 4.26
C ASN A 447 -30.81 -1.07 4.48
N PHE A 448 -31.19 -1.81 5.52
CA PHE A 448 -32.58 -1.90 5.98
C PHE A 448 -32.86 -0.78 6.96
N ALA A 449 -33.79 0.10 6.65
CA ALA A 449 -34.15 1.22 7.49
C ALA A 449 -35.51 1.79 7.06
N ASP A 450 -36.18 2.48 7.96
CA ASP A 450 -37.41 3.23 7.66
C ASP A 450 -37.01 4.53 6.97
N PHE A 451 -37.04 4.54 5.62
CA PHE A 451 -36.67 5.71 4.81
C PHE A 451 -37.82 6.64 4.52
N ASP A 452 -39.08 6.17 4.61
CA ASP A 452 -40.27 6.94 4.29
C ASP A 452 -41.10 7.34 5.51
N GLY A 453 -40.75 6.81 6.70
CA GLY A 453 -41.33 7.22 8.00
C GLY A 453 -42.65 6.53 8.34
N ASP A 454 -42.97 5.40 7.69
CA ASP A 454 -44.18 4.64 7.93
C ASP A 454 -44.06 3.58 9.05
N GLY A 455 -42.88 3.38 9.59
CA GLY A 455 -42.57 2.51 10.74
C GLY A 455 -42.17 1.09 10.37
N ASP A 456 -42.02 0.76 9.10
CA ASP A 456 -41.48 -0.50 8.67
C ASP A 456 -40.07 -0.36 8.00
N LEU A 457 -39.40 -1.45 7.63
CA LEU A 457 -38.06 -1.35 7.08
C LEU A 457 -38.08 -1.50 5.58
N ASP A 458 -37.74 -0.43 4.91
CA ASP A 458 -37.36 -0.44 3.50
C ASP A 458 -35.98 -1.01 3.29
N LEU A 459 -35.60 -1.24 2.04
CA LEU A 459 -34.23 -1.64 1.69
C LEU A 459 -33.64 -0.70 0.63
N LEU A 460 -32.48 -0.12 0.96
CA LEU A 460 -31.64 0.64 0.04
C LEU A 460 -30.34 -0.13 -0.22
N CYS A 461 -30.06 -0.42 -1.49
CA CYS A 461 -28.86 -1.08 -1.93
C CYS A 461 -27.94 -0.12 -2.72
N GLY A 462 -26.62 -0.19 -2.44
CA GLY A 462 -25.62 0.26 -3.39
C GLY A 462 -25.52 -0.69 -4.57
N GLU A 463 -24.74 -0.33 -5.58
CA GLU A 463 -24.47 -1.18 -6.74
C GLU A 463 -22.97 -1.19 -7.03
N PHE A 464 -22.51 -2.12 -7.86
CA PHE A 464 -21.10 -2.15 -8.27
C PHE A 464 -20.67 -0.88 -9.00
N LEU A 465 -21.60 -0.31 -9.78
CA LEU A 465 -21.37 0.99 -10.42
C LEU A 465 -21.48 2.12 -9.38
N ASP A 466 -22.19 3.16 -9.71
CA ASP A 466 -22.19 4.45 -9.03
C ASP A 466 -23.55 4.84 -8.45
N GLY A 467 -24.55 3.98 -8.55
CA GLY A 467 -25.92 4.30 -8.25
C GLY A 467 -26.51 3.47 -7.10
N PHE A 468 -27.76 3.80 -6.79
CA PHE A 468 -28.48 3.24 -5.65
C PHE A 468 -29.85 2.75 -6.12
N THR A 469 -30.29 1.61 -5.58
CA THR A 469 -31.60 1.05 -5.80
C THR A 469 -32.36 0.96 -4.49
N TYR A 470 -33.57 1.53 -4.46
CA TYR A 470 -34.51 1.54 -3.34
C TYR A 470 -35.62 0.55 -3.57
N PHE A 471 -35.98 -0.19 -2.54
CA PHE A 471 -37.07 -1.15 -2.48
C PHE A 471 -37.98 -0.79 -1.31
N GLU A 472 -39.16 -0.20 -1.62
CA GLU A 472 -40.18 0.11 -0.63
C GLU A 472 -40.76 -1.16 -0.03
N ASN A 473 -40.90 -1.22 1.28
CA ASN A 473 -41.67 -2.26 1.95
C ASN A 473 -43.16 -1.88 1.92
N THR A 474 -43.93 -2.59 1.13
CA THR A 474 -45.40 -2.43 1.02
C THR A 474 -46.17 -3.41 1.93
N GLY A 475 -45.45 -4.13 2.77
CA GLY A 475 -46.02 -5.07 3.74
C GLY A 475 -46.25 -4.44 5.08
N THR A 476 -45.65 -4.99 6.10
CA THR A 476 -45.67 -4.48 7.47
C THR A 476 -44.33 -4.75 8.16
N ARG A 477 -44.07 -4.08 9.28
CA ARG A 477 -42.84 -4.28 10.06
C ARG A 477 -42.57 -5.76 10.39
N THR A 478 -43.66 -6.56 10.63
CA THR A 478 -43.53 -8.00 10.99
C THR A 478 -43.72 -8.96 9.83
N ALA A 479 -44.11 -8.48 8.67
CA ALA A 479 -44.32 -9.25 7.46
C ALA A 479 -43.87 -8.43 6.23
N PRO A 480 -42.56 -8.20 6.08
CA PRO A 480 -42.05 -7.33 5.01
C PRO A 480 -42.31 -7.92 3.61
N SER A 481 -42.69 -7.04 2.66
CA SER A 481 -42.98 -7.36 1.26
C SER A 481 -42.51 -6.23 0.37
N TYR A 482 -41.44 -6.45 -0.35
CA TYR A 482 -40.79 -5.39 -1.11
C TYR A 482 -41.38 -5.19 -2.50
N ALA A 483 -41.60 -3.94 -2.86
CA ALA A 483 -41.95 -3.53 -4.22
C ALA A 483 -40.76 -3.74 -5.17
N ALA A 484 -41.00 -3.58 -6.48
CA ALA A 484 -39.93 -3.62 -7.47
C ALA A 484 -38.92 -2.49 -7.24
N GLY A 485 -37.62 -2.80 -7.36
CA GLY A 485 -36.56 -1.82 -7.15
C GLY A 485 -36.64 -0.60 -8.08
N ARG A 486 -36.44 0.59 -7.50
CA ARG A 486 -36.41 1.88 -8.18
C ARG A 486 -35.06 2.55 -7.99
N ARG A 487 -34.51 3.11 -9.05
CA ARG A 487 -33.27 3.90 -9.00
C ARG A 487 -33.51 5.22 -8.29
N LEU A 488 -32.64 5.57 -7.35
CA LEU A 488 -32.68 6.90 -6.75
C LEU A 488 -32.38 7.99 -7.78
N THR A 489 -33.09 9.08 -7.69
CA THR A 489 -32.96 10.26 -8.55
C THR A 489 -32.77 11.52 -7.74
N LEU A 490 -32.18 12.54 -8.39
CA LEU A 490 -32.06 13.87 -7.80
C LEU A 490 -33.40 14.58 -7.81
N PRO A 491 -33.66 15.49 -6.85
CA PRO A 491 -34.82 16.38 -6.87
C PRO A 491 -34.96 17.11 -8.24
N PRO A 492 -36.17 17.28 -8.74
CA PRO A 492 -36.43 17.88 -10.06
C PRO A 492 -35.82 19.26 -10.24
N GLU A 493 -35.72 20.06 -9.19
CA GLU A 493 -35.14 21.39 -9.16
C GLU A 493 -33.61 21.41 -9.36
N ILE A 494 -32.93 20.25 -9.18
CA ILE A 494 -31.48 20.15 -9.36
C ILE A 494 -31.14 19.89 -10.81
N THR A 495 -30.58 20.89 -11.45
CA THR A 495 -30.19 20.83 -12.87
C THR A 495 -28.78 20.28 -13.09
N THR A 496 -27.96 20.15 -12.03
CA THR A 496 -26.62 19.58 -12.04
C THR A 496 -26.66 18.10 -11.68
N GLY A 497 -25.89 17.26 -12.38
CA GLY A 497 -25.79 15.82 -12.16
C GLY A 497 -25.81 15.02 -13.46
N ALA A 498 -25.38 13.78 -13.42
CA ALA A 498 -25.44 12.87 -14.57
C ALA A 498 -26.90 12.51 -14.87
N ARG A 499 -27.28 12.51 -16.14
CA ARG A 499 -28.53 11.84 -16.56
C ARG A 499 -28.38 10.35 -16.29
N PRO A 500 -29.47 9.61 -15.91
CA PRO A 500 -29.39 8.16 -15.82
C PRO A 500 -28.82 7.64 -17.15
N ALA A 501 -27.59 7.11 -17.10
CA ALA A 501 -27.12 6.25 -18.16
C ALA A 501 -28.13 5.11 -18.19
N ALA A 502 -28.85 4.98 -19.32
CA ALA A 502 -29.76 3.87 -19.45
C ALA A 502 -28.98 2.59 -19.24
N TRP A 503 -29.12 2.01 -18.07
CA TRP A 503 -28.58 0.71 -17.68
C TRP A 503 -29.36 -0.39 -18.38
N LYS A 504 -29.47 -0.27 -19.71
CA LYS A 504 -29.99 -1.32 -20.56
C LYS A 504 -29.19 -1.33 -21.83
N ALA A 505 -28.31 -2.29 -21.88
CA ALA A 505 -27.86 -2.82 -23.15
C ALA A 505 -29.05 -3.29 -24.04
N THR A 506 -30.32 -3.14 -23.64
CA THR A 506 -31.48 -3.73 -24.30
C THR A 506 -32.73 -2.85 -24.42
N VAL A 507 -32.76 -1.59 -23.97
CA VAL A 507 -33.90 -0.70 -24.22
C VAL A 507 -33.38 0.67 -24.63
N GLU A 508 -33.69 1.09 -25.88
CA GLU A 508 -33.60 2.48 -26.34
C GLU A 508 -34.42 3.37 -25.40
N ALA A 509 -33.82 3.97 -24.39
CA ALA A 509 -34.45 5.06 -23.68
C ALA A 509 -34.46 6.25 -24.60
N LYS A 510 -35.60 6.56 -25.22
CA LYS A 510 -35.86 7.86 -25.87
C LYS A 510 -35.49 8.93 -24.85
N LYS A 511 -34.51 9.78 -25.18
CA LYS A 511 -34.16 10.99 -24.42
C LYS A 511 -35.37 11.91 -24.38
N LEU A 512 -36.26 11.75 -23.42
CA LEU A 512 -37.36 12.66 -23.18
C LEU A 512 -36.78 13.89 -22.45
N PRO A 513 -37.05 15.12 -22.92
CA PRO A 513 -36.81 16.32 -22.16
C PRO A 513 -37.57 16.23 -20.83
N GLY A 514 -36.88 16.40 -19.66
CA GLY A 514 -37.50 16.34 -18.35
C GLY A 514 -37.40 14.99 -17.60
N ALA A 515 -36.73 13.97 -18.14
CA ALA A 515 -36.49 12.72 -17.42
C ALA A 515 -35.68 12.99 -16.14
N PRO A 516 -36.04 12.35 -14.98
CA PRO A 516 -35.30 12.49 -13.73
C PRO A 516 -33.80 12.16 -13.93
N ARG A 517 -32.94 12.83 -13.16
CA ARG A 517 -31.49 12.54 -13.18
C ARG A 517 -31.18 11.53 -12.10
N ALA A 518 -30.36 10.54 -12.40
CA ALA A 518 -29.94 9.59 -11.42
C ALA A 518 -29.08 10.25 -10.32
N LEU A 519 -29.29 9.83 -9.08
CA LEU A 519 -28.34 10.05 -8.01
C LEU A 519 -27.18 9.09 -8.23
N THR A 520 -25.97 9.61 -8.43
CA THR A 520 -24.78 8.80 -8.70
C THR A 520 -23.56 9.36 -7.98
N MET A 521 -22.65 8.46 -7.61
CA MET A 521 -21.29 8.82 -7.19
C MET A 521 -20.42 9.14 -8.42
N ASP A 522 -19.27 9.75 -8.18
CA ASP A 522 -18.29 10.05 -9.23
C ASP A 522 -17.62 8.78 -9.76
N LEU A 523 -17.33 7.83 -8.89
CA LEU A 523 -16.64 6.57 -9.20
C LEU A 523 -17.46 5.37 -8.68
N GLU A 524 -17.01 4.18 -9.01
CA GLU A 524 -17.66 2.88 -8.82
C GLU A 524 -17.32 2.23 -7.48
N MET A 525 -17.80 1.00 -7.26
CA MET A 525 -17.60 0.17 -6.06
C MET A 525 -18.04 0.88 -4.78
N ILE A 526 -19.24 1.46 -4.81
CA ILE A 526 -19.76 2.26 -3.71
C ILE A 526 -20.18 1.42 -2.50
N THR A 527 -19.94 1.97 -1.31
CA THR A 527 -20.25 1.34 -0.02
C THR A 527 -21.11 2.26 0.85
N PRO A 528 -22.43 2.33 0.60
CA PRO A 528 -23.32 3.18 1.38
C PRO A 528 -23.62 2.62 2.77
N VAL A 529 -23.68 3.53 3.73
CA VAL A 529 -24.20 3.29 5.08
C VAL A 529 -25.29 4.32 5.36
N ALA A 530 -26.51 3.85 5.66
CA ALA A 530 -27.62 4.70 6.07
C ALA A 530 -27.37 5.19 7.51
N PHE A 531 -27.30 6.51 7.71
CA PHE A 531 -26.95 7.09 9.00
C PHE A 531 -27.38 8.55 9.09
N ASP A 532 -28.09 8.92 10.16
CA ASP A 532 -28.45 10.33 10.42
C ASP A 532 -27.22 11.13 10.87
N TRP A 533 -26.43 11.58 9.89
CA TRP A 533 -25.16 12.27 10.13
C TRP A 533 -25.34 13.68 10.69
N ASN A 534 -26.33 14.40 10.18
CA ASN A 534 -26.57 15.79 10.54
C ASN A 534 -27.50 15.95 11.75
N LYS A 535 -28.04 14.82 12.30
CA LYS A 535 -28.96 14.75 13.45
C LYS A 535 -30.25 15.51 13.21
N ASP A 536 -30.80 15.46 11.98
CA ASP A 536 -32.09 16.07 11.63
C ASP A 536 -33.29 15.10 11.70
N GLY A 537 -33.01 13.87 12.11
CA GLY A 537 -34.00 12.80 12.25
C GLY A 537 -34.31 12.05 10.97
N LYS A 538 -33.53 12.29 9.87
CA LYS A 538 -33.68 11.57 8.60
C LYS A 538 -32.41 10.79 8.34
N LEU A 539 -32.56 9.64 7.72
CA LEU A 539 -31.43 8.82 7.37
C LEU A 539 -30.75 9.30 6.10
N ASP A 540 -29.57 9.88 6.25
CA ASP A 540 -28.64 10.21 5.17
C ASP A 540 -27.90 8.98 4.68
N LEU A 541 -27.05 9.15 3.65
CA LEU A 541 -26.09 8.13 3.23
C LEU A 541 -24.66 8.65 3.38
N ILE A 542 -23.83 7.87 4.06
CA ILE A 542 -22.38 8.04 4.11
C ILE A 542 -21.78 6.99 3.15
N VAL A 543 -21.13 7.43 2.07
CA VAL A 543 -20.79 6.56 0.95
C VAL A 543 -19.31 6.64 0.64
N GLY A 544 -18.61 5.50 0.73
CA GLY A 544 -17.25 5.34 0.23
C GLY A 544 -17.21 5.00 -1.25
N ASP A 545 -16.14 5.37 -1.94
CA ASP A 545 -15.85 5.00 -3.32
C ASP A 545 -14.48 4.31 -3.48
N GLU A 546 -14.18 3.86 -4.70
CA GLU A 546 -12.93 3.17 -5.01
C GLU A 546 -11.69 4.08 -4.87
N ASP A 547 -11.79 5.38 -5.12
CA ASP A 547 -10.70 6.33 -4.90
C ASP A 547 -10.35 6.51 -3.40
N GLY A 548 -11.10 5.84 -2.52
CA GLY A 548 -10.91 5.95 -1.08
C GLY A 548 -11.47 7.23 -0.48
N ARG A 549 -12.31 7.97 -1.23
CA ARG A 549 -13.03 9.15 -0.73
C ARG A 549 -14.31 8.74 -0.05
N VAL A 550 -14.84 9.62 0.78
CA VAL A 550 -16.15 9.43 1.44
C VAL A 550 -17.02 10.65 1.19
N ALA A 551 -18.27 10.39 0.78
CA ALA A 551 -19.26 11.42 0.54
C ALA A 551 -20.42 11.35 1.54
N PHE A 552 -20.99 12.51 1.84
CA PHE A 552 -22.25 12.72 2.50
C PHE A 552 -23.34 12.98 1.47
N ILE A 553 -24.43 12.24 1.54
CA ILE A 553 -25.61 12.38 0.65
C ILE A 553 -26.81 12.63 1.55
N GLU A 554 -27.25 13.88 1.58
CA GLU A 554 -28.27 14.38 2.49
C GLU A 554 -29.67 13.95 2.03
N ASN A 555 -30.46 13.38 2.94
CA ASN A 555 -31.87 13.07 2.71
C ASN A 555 -32.71 14.33 2.84
N THR A 556 -33.47 14.67 1.79
CA THR A 556 -34.31 15.88 1.79
C THR A 556 -35.58 15.75 2.65
N GLY A 557 -35.97 14.52 3.04
CA GLY A 557 -37.29 14.22 3.64
C GLY A 557 -38.45 14.41 2.65
N LYS A 558 -38.18 14.54 1.36
CA LYS A 558 -39.18 14.61 0.30
C LYS A 558 -39.16 13.30 -0.51
N PHE A 559 -40.29 13.04 -1.17
CA PHE A 559 -40.50 11.82 -1.96
C PHE A 559 -40.98 12.19 -3.37
N THR A 560 -40.79 11.27 -4.29
CA THR A 560 -41.44 11.29 -5.60
C THR A 560 -42.92 10.89 -5.48
N GLU A 561 -43.68 10.97 -6.56
CA GLU A 561 -45.08 10.51 -6.58
C GLU A 561 -45.25 9.01 -6.27
N ASP A 562 -44.23 8.22 -6.53
CA ASP A 562 -44.18 6.78 -6.24
C ASP A 562 -43.48 6.44 -4.93
N HIS A 563 -43.43 7.37 -3.97
CA HIS A 563 -42.88 7.22 -2.61
C HIS A 563 -41.37 6.87 -2.58
N THR A 564 -40.62 7.22 -3.64
CA THR A 564 -39.14 7.05 -3.63
C THR A 564 -38.49 8.24 -2.93
N PRO A 565 -37.61 8.05 -1.92
CA PRO A 565 -36.96 9.15 -1.20
C PRO A 565 -35.99 9.93 -2.09
N LEU A 566 -35.96 11.25 -1.91
CA LEU A 566 -35.12 12.18 -2.68
C LEU A 566 -33.94 12.65 -1.85
N PHE A 567 -32.75 12.48 -2.40
CA PHE A 567 -31.49 12.87 -1.80
C PHE A 567 -30.79 13.98 -2.59
N LEU A 568 -29.99 14.79 -1.91
CA LEU A 568 -29.13 15.80 -2.54
C LEU A 568 -27.92 15.13 -3.22
N PRO A 569 -27.23 15.83 -4.15
CA PRO A 569 -26.01 15.35 -4.75
C PRO A 569 -24.92 15.04 -3.72
N PRO A 570 -24.01 14.06 -3.96
CA PRO A 570 -22.92 13.75 -3.08
C PRO A 570 -22.01 14.96 -2.79
N LYS A 571 -21.66 15.16 -1.52
CA LYS A 571 -20.68 16.15 -1.06
C LYS A 571 -19.54 15.41 -0.40
N TYR A 572 -18.35 15.41 -1.00
CA TYR A 572 -17.19 14.74 -0.41
C TYR A 572 -16.71 15.45 0.85
N PHE A 573 -16.40 14.67 1.88
CA PHE A 573 -15.77 15.16 3.10
C PHE A 573 -14.40 15.73 2.81
N LYS A 574 -13.95 16.66 3.65
CA LYS A 574 -12.67 17.35 3.54
C LYS A 574 -11.80 17.09 4.76
N GLN A 575 -10.48 17.14 4.57
CA GLN A 575 -9.51 17.07 5.66
C GLN A 575 -8.44 18.14 5.52
N GLN A 576 -7.76 18.43 6.62
CA GLN A 576 -6.49 19.16 6.60
C GLN A 576 -5.48 18.37 5.78
N ALA A 577 -4.77 19.06 4.87
CA ALA A 577 -3.82 18.42 3.99
C ALA A 577 -2.61 17.86 4.77
N ASP A 578 -2.20 16.66 4.43
CA ASP A 578 -0.98 16.01 4.92
C ASP A 578 -0.26 15.32 3.76
N GLU A 579 -0.52 14.05 3.51
CA GLU A 579 0.05 13.30 2.39
C GLU A 579 -0.67 13.63 1.08
N ILE A 580 0.08 13.78 -0.02
CA ILE A 580 -0.49 14.03 -1.35
C ILE A 580 -1.15 12.75 -1.87
N LYS A 581 -2.37 12.90 -2.39
CA LYS A 581 -3.16 11.81 -2.97
C LYS A 581 -3.81 12.26 -4.28
N CYS A 582 -3.77 11.40 -5.31
CA CYS A 582 -4.43 11.59 -6.60
C CYS A 582 -5.33 10.40 -6.92
N GLY A 583 -6.54 10.37 -6.38
CA GLY A 583 -7.46 9.25 -6.57
C GLY A 583 -6.88 7.91 -6.12
N ALA A 584 -6.96 6.88 -6.98
CA ALA A 584 -6.30 5.59 -6.82
C ALA A 584 -5.44 5.28 -8.05
N LEU A 585 -4.44 4.40 -7.90
CA LEU A 585 -3.51 4.02 -8.97
C LEU A 585 -2.88 5.25 -9.65
N ALA A 586 -2.31 6.13 -8.84
CA ALA A 586 -1.72 7.38 -9.30
C ALA A 586 -0.54 7.18 -10.25
N THR A 587 -0.43 8.01 -11.27
CA THR A 587 0.61 7.95 -12.30
C THR A 587 1.31 9.30 -12.44
N PRO A 588 2.17 9.70 -11.47
CA PRO A 588 2.80 11.01 -11.46
C PRO A 588 3.82 11.17 -12.59
N VAL A 589 3.96 12.41 -13.05
CA VAL A 589 5.05 12.90 -13.90
C VAL A 589 5.52 14.23 -13.32
N GLY A 590 6.82 14.36 -13.04
CA GLY A 590 7.41 15.62 -12.63
C GLY A 590 7.73 16.49 -13.84
N PHE A 591 7.24 17.72 -13.86
CA PHE A 591 7.50 18.67 -14.94
C PHE A 591 7.18 20.10 -14.50
N ASP A 592 7.99 21.07 -14.89
CA ASP A 592 7.65 22.50 -14.74
C ASP A 592 6.51 22.84 -15.72
N TRP A 593 5.26 22.68 -15.27
CA TRP A 593 4.08 22.78 -16.17
C TRP A 593 3.72 24.20 -16.54
N ASP A 594 3.81 25.14 -15.62
CA ASP A 594 3.40 26.52 -15.82
C ASP A 594 4.56 27.49 -16.11
N GLY A 595 5.79 26.99 -16.21
CA GLY A 595 6.94 27.76 -16.66
C GLY A 595 7.48 28.74 -15.65
N ASP A 596 7.33 28.46 -14.36
CA ASP A 596 7.82 29.30 -13.28
C ASP A 596 9.20 28.88 -12.77
N GLY A 597 9.71 27.74 -13.21
CA GLY A 597 11.08 27.26 -12.97
C GLY A 597 11.19 26.26 -11.82
N ASP A 598 10.06 25.78 -11.26
CA ASP A 598 10.06 24.69 -10.30
C ASP A 598 9.40 23.41 -10.88
N ILE A 599 9.56 22.30 -10.21
CA ILE A 599 8.99 21.02 -10.67
C ILE A 599 7.64 20.80 -10.00
N ASP A 600 6.60 20.78 -10.83
CA ASP A 600 5.24 20.39 -10.48
C ASP A 600 5.03 18.89 -10.62
N ILE A 601 3.81 18.44 -10.26
CA ILE A 601 3.38 17.05 -10.49
C ILE A 601 2.09 17.05 -11.31
N ILE A 602 2.10 16.29 -12.42
CA ILE A 602 0.92 15.97 -13.21
C ILE A 602 0.63 14.48 -13.03
N SER A 603 -0.56 14.11 -12.58
CA SER A 603 -0.88 12.71 -12.30
C SER A 603 -2.21 12.27 -12.86
N GLY A 604 -2.22 11.16 -13.57
CA GLY A 604 -3.40 10.38 -13.89
C GLY A 604 -3.88 9.52 -12.72
N ASN A 605 -5.04 8.88 -12.85
CA ASN A 605 -5.64 8.01 -11.84
C ASN A 605 -6.65 7.00 -12.42
N THR A 606 -7.23 6.16 -11.55
CA THR A 606 -8.28 5.20 -11.90
C THR A 606 -9.52 5.86 -12.49
N ALA A 607 -9.98 6.96 -11.92
CA ALA A 607 -11.18 7.68 -12.39
C ALA A 607 -11.02 8.32 -13.78
N GLY A 608 -9.79 8.32 -14.32
CA GLY A 608 -9.48 8.83 -15.65
C GLY A 608 -9.27 10.34 -15.72
N TYR A 609 -9.18 11.00 -14.59
CA TYR A 609 -8.74 12.39 -14.51
C TYR A 609 -7.23 12.50 -14.70
N ILE A 610 -6.77 13.70 -15.05
CA ILE A 610 -5.38 14.11 -14.97
C ILE A 610 -5.34 15.37 -14.13
N ALA A 611 -4.69 15.27 -12.95
CA ALA A 611 -4.61 16.34 -11.98
C ALA A 611 -3.25 17.03 -12.01
N PHE A 612 -3.23 18.32 -11.81
CA PHE A 612 -2.08 19.19 -11.65
C PHE A 612 -1.92 19.59 -10.19
N PHE A 613 -0.75 19.33 -9.65
CA PHE A 613 -0.31 19.73 -8.31
C PHE A 613 0.80 20.78 -8.48
N GLU A 614 0.42 22.05 -8.35
CA GLU A 614 1.32 23.19 -8.47
C GLU A 614 2.28 23.23 -7.28
N ASN A 615 3.57 23.29 -7.56
CA ASN A 615 4.61 23.56 -6.57
C ASN A 615 4.63 25.08 -6.31
N LEU A 616 4.53 25.50 -5.08
CA LEU A 616 4.47 26.90 -4.66
C LEU A 616 5.79 27.39 -4.05
N SER A 617 6.87 26.62 -4.15
CA SER A 617 8.09 26.89 -3.39
C SER A 617 9.17 27.60 -4.20
N GLY A 618 9.10 27.55 -5.52
CA GLY A 618 10.20 27.86 -6.42
C GLY A 618 11.25 26.75 -6.48
N GLY A 619 12.10 26.78 -7.51
CA GLY A 619 13.10 25.75 -7.74
C GLY A 619 14.13 25.60 -6.61
N GLY A 620 14.67 24.41 -6.41
CA GLY A 620 15.73 24.11 -5.45
C GLY A 620 15.27 23.89 -4.00
N VAL A 621 14.01 23.55 -3.77
CA VAL A 621 13.45 23.27 -2.44
C VAL A 621 13.20 21.77 -2.25
N ALA A 622 14.02 21.09 -1.44
CA ALA A 622 13.95 19.65 -1.21
C ALA A 622 12.61 19.15 -0.62
N LYS A 623 11.84 20.00 0.06
CA LYS A 623 10.49 19.69 0.59
C LYS A 623 9.50 20.73 0.08
N PRO A 624 9.09 20.65 -1.17
CA PRO A 624 8.25 21.66 -1.79
C PRO A 624 6.88 21.73 -1.14
N LYS A 625 6.28 22.92 -1.21
CA LYS A 625 4.92 23.21 -0.77
C LYS A 625 3.99 23.12 -1.98
N PHE A 626 2.98 22.25 -1.90
CA PHE A 626 2.04 22.07 -3.02
C PHE A 626 0.68 22.72 -2.79
N ALA A 627 0.07 23.18 -3.87
CA ALA A 627 -1.34 23.57 -3.91
C ALA A 627 -2.27 22.34 -3.88
N ALA A 628 -3.57 22.58 -3.64
CA ALA A 628 -4.59 21.55 -3.85
C ALA A 628 -4.65 21.15 -5.34
N PRO A 629 -4.89 19.87 -5.66
CA PRO A 629 -4.95 19.43 -7.04
C PRO A 629 -6.04 20.13 -7.85
N LYS A 630 -5.72 20.44 -9.10
CA LYS A 630 -6.66 20.96 -10.10
C LYS A 630 -6.71 19.99 -11.26
N ASN A 631 -7.91 19.48 -11.62
CA ASN A 631 -8.04 18.66 -12.83
C ASN A 631 -7.76 19.50 -14.08
N LEU A 632 -6.91 19.00 -14.95
CA LEU A 632 -6.63 19.64 -16.24
C LEU A 632 -7.89 19.70 -17.10
N GLN A 633 -7.94 20.68 -18.00
CA GLN A 633 -9.04 20.90 -18.92
C GLN A 633 -8.54 20.84 -20.36
N ALA A 634 -9.36 20.29 -21.25
CA ALA A 634 -9.17 20.36 -22.70
C ALA A 634 -10.41 21.00 -23.33
N ASP A 635 -10.22 22.04 -24.16
CA ASP A 635 -11.31 22.89 -24.70
C ASP A 635 -12.28 23.38 -23.62
N GLY A 636 -11.75 23.77 -22.44
CA GLY A 636 -12.52 24.28 -21.30
C GLY A 636 -13.40 23.26 -20.59
N LYS A 637 -13.23 21.96 -20.87
CA LYS A 637 -13.89 20.85 -20.17
C LYS A 637 -12.88 20.05 -19.38
N THR A 638 -13.26 19.61 -18.18
CA THR A 638 -12.41 18.73 -17.39
C THR A 638 -12.01 17.50 -18.20
N LEU A 639 -10.70 17.27 -18.30
CA LEU A 639 -10.14 16.13 -18.98
C LEU A 639 -10.44 14.87 -18.14
N ARG A 640 -11.25 13.98 -18.70
CA ARG A 640 -11.57 12.68 -18.12
C ARG A 640 -11.75 11.65 -19.23
N ILE A 641 -11.01 10.56 -19.14
CA ILE A 641 -11.13 9.42 -20.03
C ILE A 641 -11.82 8.29 -19.24
N MET A 642 -12.84 7.67 -19.85
CA MET A 642 -13.57 6.55 -19.23
C MET A 642 -13.75 5.43 -20.25
N ALA A 643 -13.83 4.18 -19.78
CA ALA A 643 -14.08 3.00 -20.62
C ALA A 643 -15.45 3.10 -21.35
N GLY A 644 -16.44 3.73 -20.72
CA GLY A 644 -17.79 3.85 -21.25
C GLY A 644 -18.64 2.59 -21.01
N ALA A 645 -19.86 2.59 -21.52
CA ALA A 645 -20.88 1.56 -21.20
C ALA A 645 -20.47 0.11 -21.56
N ASN A 646 -19.51 -0.06 -22.44
CA ASN A 646 -18.99 -1.36 -22.83
C ASN A 646 -17.86 -1.87 -21.92
N GLY A 647 -17.30 -0.95 -21.13
CA GLY A 647 -16.23 -1.25 -20.18
C GLY A 647 -14.91 -1.70 -20.79
N SER A 648 -14.14 -2.46 -20.05
CA SER A 648 -12.88 -3.07 -20.49
C SER A 648 -12.79 -4.54 -20.03
N ILE A 649 -11.71 -4.99 -19.40
CA ILE A 649 -11.49 -6.39 -19.02
C ILE A 649 -12.65 -7.00 -18.20
N GLN A 650 -13.28 -6.23 -17.33
CA GLN A 650 -14.45 -6.64 -16.53
C GLN A 650 -15.79 -6.14 -17.13
N GLY A 651 -15.79 -5.75 -18.41
CA GLY A 651 -16.99 -5.29 -19.11
C GLY A 651 -17.62 -4.04 -18.48
N PRO A 652 -18.96 -3.92 -18.57
CA PRO A 652 -19.70 -2.74 -18.08
C PRO A 652 -19.46 -2.37 -16.61
N ALA A 653 -18.95 -3.29 -15.79
CA ALA A 653 -18.56 -3.01 -14.41
C ALA A 653 -17.37 -2.05 -14.30
N GLU A 654 -16.70 -1.73 -15.39
CA GLU A 654 -15.59 -0.76 -15.44
C GLU A 654 -15.95 0.50 -16.26
N ALA A 655 -17.23 0.81 -16.36
CA ALA A 655 -17.69 1.87 -17.25
C ALA A 655 -17.09 3.25 -16.95
N LYS A 656 -16.82 3.57 -15.69
CA LYS A 656 -16.28 4.85 -15.23
C LYS A 656 -14.77 4.87 -15.04
N TRP A 657 -14.09 3.72 -15.12
CA TRP A 657 -12.63 3.66 -14.98
C TRP A 657 -11.93 4.20 -16.23
N GLY A 658 -10.82 4.85 -16.01
CA GLY A 658 -10.00 5.46 -17.06
C GLY A 658 -8.58 4.99 -17.07
N TYR A 659 -7.96 4.79 -15.90
CA TYR A 659 -6.57 4.38 -15.74
C TYR A 659 -5.62 5.17 -16.65
N THR A 660 -5.67 6.48 -16.56
CA THR A 660 -4.85 7.39 -17.37
C THR A 660 -3.38 7.27 -16.99
N THR A 661 -2.55 7.21 -18.00
CA THR A 661 -1.07 7.27 -17.90
C THR A 661 -0.58 8.26 -18.93
N GLN A 662 0.31 9.16 -18.55
CA GLN A 662 0.73 10.26 -19.41
C GLN A 662 2.24 10.48 -19.40
N THR A 663 2.71 11.20 -20.41
CA THR A 663 3.98 11.89 -20.45
C THR A 663 3.77 13.33 -20.89
N VAL A 664 4.68 14.22 -20.49
CA VAL A 664 4.71 15.62 -20.89
C VAL A 664 5.88 15.83 -21.82
N ALA A 665 5.66 16.37 -23.01
CA ALA A 665 6.71 16.68 -23.96
C ALA A 665 6.24 17.72 -24.97
N ASP A 666 7.15 18.45 -25.59
CA ASP A 666 6.87 19.25 -26.79
C ASP A 666 6.71 18.30 -27.98
N TRP A 667 5.47 17.80 -28.18
CA TRP A 667 5.20 16.71 -29.12
C TRP A 667 5.23 17.16 -30.60
N ASP A 668 4.86 18.37 -30.91
CA ASP A 668 4.85 18.90 -32.27
C ASP A 668 6.01 19.85 -32.59
N GLY A 669 6.90 20.14 -31.62
CA GLY A 669 8.09 20.96 -31.80
C GLY A 669 7.80 22.45 -31.82
N ASP A 670 6.72 22.90 -31.20
CA ASP A 670 6.32 24.33 -31.16
C ASP A 670 6.86 25.08 -29.91
N GLY A 671 7.59 24.36 -29.02
CA GLY A 671 8.21 24.90 -27.80
C GLY A 671 7.27 24.89 -26.58
N LEU A 672 6.08 24.31 -26.68
CA LEU A 672 5.11 24.21 -25.58
C LEU A 672 4.95 22.74 -25.11
N PRO A 673 4.76 22.52 -23.81
CA PRO A 673 4.53 21.17 -23.30
C PRO A 673 3.13 20.67 -23.64
N ASP A 674 3.05 19.54 -24.33
CA ASP A 674 1.84 18.80 -24.63
C ASP A 674 1.67 17.61 -23.66
N LEU A 675 0.49 16.96 -23.71
CA LEU A 675 0.26 15.68 -23.00
C LEU A 675 0.07 14.55 -24.02
N VAL A 676 0.86 13.49 -23.92
CA VAL A 676 0.63 12.22 -24.60
C VAL A 676 0.06 11.24 -23.57
N VAL A 677 -1.10 10.66 -23.84
CA VAL A 677 -1.90 9.91 -22.86
C VAL A 677 -2.29 8.55 -23.40
N ASN A 678 -2.06 7.50 -22.61
CA ASN A 678 -2.70 6.20 -22.74
C ASN A 678 -3.73 6.01 -21.62
N SER A 679 -4.60 5.00 -21.74
CA SER A 679 -5.68 4.79 -20.77
C SER A 679 -6.16 3.34 -20.76
N ILE A 680 -7.26 3.09 -20.06
CA ILE A 680 -7.99 1.80 -20.06
C ILE A 680 -8.36 1.31 -21.45
N LEU A 681 -8.46 2.22 -22.41
CA LEU A 681 -8.82 1.89 -23.80
C LEU A 681 -7.64 1.37 -24.63
N GLY A 682 -6.40 1.58 -24.20
CA GLY A 682 -5.19 1.27 -24.97
C GLY A 682 -5.00 2.18 -26.21
N LYS A 683 -5.84 3.19 -26.38
CA LYS A 683 -5.70 4.22 -27.42
C LYS A 683 -4.75 5.30 -26.95
N VAL A 684 -3.69 5.52 -27.69
CA VAL A 684 -2.75 6.60 -27.39
C VAL A 684 -3.19 7.87 -28.09
N VAL A 685 -3.40 8.92 -27.31
CA VAL A 685 -3.85 10.23 -27.78
C VAL A 685 -2.93 11.32 -27.28
N TRP A 686 -2.94 12.48 -27.92
CA TRP A 686 -2.26 13.64 -27.43
C TRP A 686 -3.18 14.86 -27.36
N TYR A 687 -2.90 15.71 -26.39
CA TYR A 687 -3.59 16.98 -26.17
C TYR A 687 -2.59 18.10 -26.40
N ARG A 688 -2.76 18.80 -27.51
CA ARG A 688 -1.89 19.91 -27.88
C ARG A 688 -2.08 21.08 -26.93
N ASN A 689 -0.99 21.67 -26.48
CA ASN A 689 -1.02 22.94 -25.79
C ASN A 689 -1.11 24.11 -26.83
N VAL A 690 -2.25 24.76 -26.86
CA VAL A 690 -2.53 25.92 -27.73
C VAL A 690 -2.49 27.24 -26.95
N GLY A 691 -2.02 27.20 -25.70
CA GLY A 691 -1.86 28.35 -24.82
C GLY A 691 -0.47 28.97 -24.89
N THR A 692 0.09 29.21 -23.74
CA THR A 692 1.46 29.72 -23.58
C THR A 692 2.21 28.85 -22.58
N ARG A 693 3.52 29.04 -22.42
CA ARG A 693 4.34 28.35 -21.42
C ARG A 693 3.85 28.61 -19.98
N LYS A 694 3.37 29.84 -19.70
CA LYS A 694 2.86 30.24 -18.37
C LYS A 694 1.36 29.96 -18.16
N GLU A 695 0.61 29.85 -19.23
CA GLU A 695 -0.83 29.55 -19.19
C GLU A 695 -1.15 28.43 -20.21
N PRO A 696 -0.80 27.18 -19.88
CA PRO A 696 -1.10 26.05 -20.76
C PRO A 696 -2.60 25.90 -21.00
N LYS A 697 -3.00 25.68 -22.24
CA LYS A 697 -4.39 25.43 -22.66
C LYS A 697 -4.40 24.24 -23.61
N LEU A 698 -5.00 23.15 -23.19
CA LEU A 698 -5.05 21.96 -24.01
C LEU A 698 -6.23 21.99 -24.96
N ALA A 699 -5.98 21.66 -26.21
CA ALA A 699 -7.01 21.37 -27.21
C ALA A 699 -7.63 19.99 -26.97
N SER A 700 -8.71 19.65 -27.67
CA SER A 700 -9.28 18.30 -27.66
C SER A 700 -8.28 17.24 -28.10
N ALA A 701 -8.45 16.02 -27.58
CA ALA A 701 -7.61 14.87 -27.91
C ALA A 701 -7.54 14.60 -29.44
N ALA A 702 -6.33 14.41 -29.93
CA ALA A 702 -6.06 13.86 -31.25
C ALA A 702 -5.42 12.47 -31.12
N PRO A 703 -5.68 11.51 -32.03
CA PRO A 703 -5.01 10.23 -32.01
C PRO A 703 -3.53 10.40 -32.36
N ILE A 704 -2.67 9.64 -31.70
CA ILE A 704 -1.30 9.41 -32.17
C ILE A 704 -1.41 8.44 -33.35
N GLU A 705 -0.83 8.80 -34.49
CA GLU A 705 -0.86 7.98 -35.70
C GLU A 705 0.52 7.39 -36.00
N VAL A 706 0.54 6.17 -36.54
CA VAL A 706 1.74 5.42 -36.92
C VAL A 706 1.68 5.07 -38.40
N GLU A 707 2.78 5.26 -39.12
CA GLU A 707 2.96 4.78 -40.50
C GLU A 707 3.30 3.28 -40.46
N TRP A 708 2.24 2.45 -40.44
CA TRP A 708 2.40 1.00 -40.31
C TRP A 708 3.01 0.37 -41.55
N GLN A 709 4.02 -0.49 -41.33
CA GLN A 709 4.49 -1.40 -42.38
C GLN A 709 3.55 -2.61 -42.46
N GLY A 710 2.41 -2.45 -43.15
CA GLY A 710 1.34 -3.44 -43.17
C GLY A 710 0.16 -3.07 -42.27
N ALA A 711 -0.63 -4.07 -41.89
CA ALA A 711 -1.75 -3.86 -40.98
C ALA A 711 -1.23 -3.70 -39.54
N GLN A 712 -1.88 -2.83 -38.77
CA GLN A 712 -1.63 -2.75 -37.33
C GLN A 712 -1.94 -4.09 -36.67
N PRO A 713 -1.02 -4.64 -35.82
CA PRO A 713 -1.28 -5.88 -35.08
C PRO A 713 -2.51 -5.78 -34.17
N GLU A 714 -3.32 -6.83 -34.10
CA GLU A 714 -4.47 -6.90 -33.21
C GLU A 714 -4.02 -7.20 -31.76
N LEU A 715 -4.80 -6.72 -30.82
CA LEU A 715 -4.64 -7.04 -29.39
C LEU A 715 -5.24 -8.43 -29.07
N ALA A 716 -4.71 -9.09 -28.06
CA ALA A 716 -5.20 -10.38 -27.58
C ALA A 716 -6.55 -10.29 -26.82
N TRP A 717 -7.15 -9.09 -26.72
CA TRP A 717 -8.43 -8.85 -26.06
C TRP A 717 -9.42 -8.13 -26.96
N GLY A 718 -10.72 -8.18 -26.63
CA GLY A 718 -11.80 -7.87 -27.55
C GLY A 718 -12.47 -6.51 -27.40
N TRP A 719 -12.21 -5.71 -26.36
CA TRP A 719 -12.99 -4.47 -26.12
C TRP A 719 -12.59 -3.29 -27.00
N MET A 720 -11.45 -3.35 -27.67
CA MET A 720 -10.98 -2.36 -28.64
C MET A 720 -10.43 -3.03 -29.89
N LYS A 721 -10.66 -2.39 -31.02
CA LYS A 721 -10.14 -2.82 -32.31
C LYS A 721 -9.34 -1.70 -32.97
N PRO A 722 -8.26 -2.03 -33.71
CA PRO A 722 -7.49 -1.04 -34.48
C PRO A 722 -8.35 -0.25 -35.44
N GLN A 723 -8.07 1.05 -35.60
CA GLN A 723 -8.79 1.95 -36.48
C GLN A 723 -7.80 2.78 -37.31
N GLY A 724 -7.59 2.42 -38.54
CA GLY A 724 -6.72 3.14 -39.47
C GLY A 724 -5.27 3.18 -38.97
N LYS A 725 -4.67 4.38 -38.90
CA LYS A 725 -3.32 4.64 -38.43
C LYS A 725 -3.22 4.91 -36.95
N ALA A 726 -4.35 5.10 -36.25
CA ALA A 726 -4.37 5.45 -34.82
C ALA A 726 -3.71 4.36 -33.97
N LEU A 727 -2.75 4.73 -33.12
CA LEU A 727 -2.01 3.80 -32.26
C LEU A 727 -2.95 3.20 -31.21
N LEU A 728 -3.14 1.89 -31.33
CA LEU A 728 -3.78 1.07 -30.32
C LEU A 728 -2.76 0.06 -29.81
N THR A 729 -2.53 0.02 -28.51
CA THR A 729 -1.54 -0.83 -27.86
C THR A 729 -2.06 -1.36 -26.53
N GLN A 730 -1.19 -1.90 -25.67
CA GLN A 730 -1.62 -2.38 -24.36
C GLN A 730 -2.21 -1.27 -23.50
N TRP A 731 -3.34 -1.56 -22.88
CA TRP A 731 -4.08 -0.62 -22.03
C TRP A 731 -3.27 -0.20 -20.80
N ARG A 732 -3.51 1.02 -20.29
CA ARG A 732 -2.92 1.61 -19.07
C ARG A 732 -1.38 1.47 -18.90
N THR A 733 -0.64 1.32 -19.98
CA THR A 733 0.83 1.34 -19.97
C THR A 733 1.35 2.76 -20.22
N THR A 734 2.52 3.10 -19.68
CA THR A 734 3.07 4.44 -19.81
C THR A 734 3.58 4.68 -21.22
N PRO A 735 3.12 5.73 -21.94
CA PRO A 735 3.76 6.23 -23.15
C PRO A 735 4.89 7.17 -22.72
N VAL A 736 6.13 6.93 -23.12
CA VAL A 736 7.24 7.83 -22.81
C VAL A 736 7.68 8.54 -24.07
N ALA A 737 7.43 9.84 -24.14
CA ALA A 737 7.95 10.69 -25.20
C ALA A 737 9.37 11.15 -24.82
N VAL A 738 10.33 10.84 -25.67
CA VAL A 738 11.76 11.12 -25.45
C VAL A 738 12.49 11.17 -26.79
N ASP A 739 13.41 12.09 -26.94
CA ASP A 739 14.34 12.09 -28.10
C ASP A 739 15.42 11.04 -27.85
N TRP A 740 15.11 9.78 -28.21
CA TRP A 740 15.96 8.63 -27.91
C TRP A 740 17.21 8.57 -28.79
N ASN A 741 17.06 8.90 -30.06
CA ASN A 741 18.14 8.88 -31.04
C ASN A 741 18.94 10.19 -31.11
N LYS A 742 18.55 11.21 -30.37
CA LYS A 742 19.14 12.55 -30.29
C LYS A 742 19.13 13.29 -31.64
N ASP A 743 18.04 13.15 -32.41
CA ASP A 743 17.82 13.85 -33.68
C ASP A 743 16.99 15.13 -33.56
N GLY A 744 16.54 15.45 -32.35
CA GLY A 744 15.74 16.65 -32.05
C GLY A 744 14.23 16.41 -32.20
N LEU A 745 13.77 15.19 -32.43
CA LEU A 745 12.37 14.83 -32.53
C LEU A 745 11.96 13.95 -31.35
N MET A 746 10.78 14.14 -30.81
CA MET A 746 10.25 13.31 -29.73
C MET A 746 9.79 11.96 -30.27
N ASP A 747 10.55 10.92 -30.01
CA ASP A 747 10.18 9.53 -30.24
C ASP A 747 9.17 9.06 -29.20
N LEU A 748 8.62 7.83 -29.36
CA LEU A 748 7.74 7.21 -28.37
C LEU A 748 8.32 5.84 -27.97
N VAL A 749 8.55 5.66 -26.65
CA VAL A 749 8.95 4.39 -26.06
C VAL A 749 7.79 3.86 -25.20
N MET A 750 7.23 2.71 -25.58
CA MET A 750 6.16 2.06 -24.82
C MET A 750 5.99 0.59 -25.23
N LEU A 751 5.09 -0.15 -24.59
CA LEU A 751 4.82 -1.53 -25.01
C LEU A 751 4.08 -1.59 -26.34
N ASP A 752 4.48 -2.54 -27.21
CA ASP A 752 3.72 -2.92 -28.40
C ASP A 752 2.50 -3.81 -28.03
N GLN A 753 1.73 -4.23 -29.02
CA GLN A 753 0.52 -5.04 -28.83
C GLN A 753 0.78 -6.39 -28.15
N GLU A 754 1.98 -6.95 -28.33
CA GLU A 754 2.38 -8.23 -27.72
C GLU A 754 3.13 -8.08 -26.39
N GLY A 755 3.27 -6.84 -25.90
CA GLY A 755 3.89 -6.53 -24.61
C GLY A 755 5.42 -6.48 -24.62
N TYR A 756 6.04 -6.32 -25.77
CA TYR A 756 7.44 -5.97 -25.86
C TYR A 756 7.64 -4.48 -25.67
N LEU A 757 8.72 -4.09 -25.02
CA LEU A 757 9.18 -2.71 -25.02
C LEU A 757 9.65 -2.36 -26.42
N ALA A 758 9.03 -1.34 -27.00
CA ALA A 758 9.19 -0.99 -28.41
C ALA A 758 9.54 0.49 -28.59
N TYR A 759 10.34 0.74 -29.59
CA TYR A 759 10.77 2.05 -30.04
C TYR A 759 10.00 2.47 -31.28
N PHE A 760 9.21 3.54 -31.17
CA PHE A 760 8.49 4.20 -32.25
C PHE A 760 9.27 5.46 -32.62
N GLU A 761 10.07 5.37 -33.67
CA GLU A 761 10.89 6.49 -34.16
C GLU A 761 10.03 7.58 -34.78
N ARG A 762 10.27 8.82 -34.37
CA ARG A 762 9.65 9.98 -34.99
C ARG A 762 10.46 10.41 -36.20
N ALA A 763 9.79 10.64 -37.34
CA ALA A 763 10.46 11.04 -38.56
C ALA A 763 9.67 12.10 -39.31
N LYS A 764 10.35 12.84 -40.17
CA LYS A 764 9.74 13.73 -41.17
C LYS A 764 9.57 12.99 -42.50
N VAL A 765 8.31 12.72 -42.91
CA VAL A 765 7.96 12.11 -44.19
C VAL A 765 7.11 13.11 -44.94
N ASP A 766 7.55 13.51 -46.13
CA ASP A 766 6.88 14.54 -46.97
C ASP A 766 6.56 15.83 -46.20
N GLY A 767 7.47 16.23 -45.29
CA GLY A 767 7.37 17.44 -44.48
C GLY A 767 6.44 17.31 -43.26
N LYS A 768 5.81 16.16 -43.03
CA LYS A 768 4.97 15.89 -41.85
C LYS A 768 5.70 15.04 -40.82
N LEU A 769 5.51 15.37 -39.53
CA LEU A 769 5.95 14.54 -38.43
C LEU A 769 5.06 13.30 -38.32
N VAL A 770 5.65 12.11 -38.38
CA VAL A 770 4.99 10.82 -38.25
C VAL A 770 5.74 9.91 -37.30
N LEU A 771 5.09 8.96 -36.67
CA LEU A 771 5.74 7.82 -36.03
C LEU A 771 5.88 6.68 -37.05
N LEU A 772 7.06 6.07 -37.10
CA LEU A 772 7.28 4.87 -37.91
C LEU A 772 6.79 3.62 -37.17
N SER A 773 6.60 2.52 -37.88
CA SER A 773 6.28 1.22 -37.30
C SER A 773 7.28 0.85 -36.20
N PRO A 774 6.81 0.29 -35.05
CA PRO A 774 7.69 0.04 -33.90
C PRO A 774 8.76 -0.99 -34.18
N ARG A 775 9.91 -0.81 -33.54
CA ARG A 775 11.02 -1.77 -33.50
C ARG A 775 11.21 -2.26 -32.07
N ARG A 776 11.45 -3.59 -31.88
CA ARG A 776 11.79 -4.19 -30.57
C ARG A 776 13.29 -4.06 -30.33
N ALA A 777 13.73 -2.82 -30.15
CA ALA A 777 15.15 -2.46 -30.07
C ALA A 777 15.71 -2.42 -28.64
N PHE A 778 14.92 -2.77 -27.62
CA PHE A 778 15.34 -2.87 -26.22
C PHE A 778 15.46 -4.32 -25.82
N CYS A 779 16.64 -4.76 -25.42
CA CYS A 779 17.00 -6.16 -25.21
C CYS A 779 17.62 -6.39 -23.82
N ASP A 780 17.57 -7.62 -23.32
CA ASP A 780 18.36 -8.03 -22.17
C ASP A 780 19.87 -8.14 -22.52
N GLU A 781 20.71 -8.43 -21.53
CA GLU A 781 22.17 -8.58 -21.69
C GLU A 781 22.56 -9.63 -22.76
N ASN A 782 21.66 -10.57 -23.07
CA ASN A 782 21.89 -11.63 -24.06
C ASN A 782 21.38 -11.25 -25.45
N GLY A 783 20.85 -10.04 -25.64
CA GLY A 783 20.30 -9.57 -26.92
C GLY A 783 18.90 -10.09 -27.22
N LYS A 784 18.16 -10.58 -26.21
CA LYS A 784 16.76 -10.98 -26.38
C LYS A 784 15.85 -9.78 -26.12
N PRO A 785 14.89 -9.45 -27.02
CA PRO A 785 13.95 -8.35 -26.81
C PRO A 785 13.18 -8.45 -25.49
N LEU A 786 13.07 -7.32 -24.78
CA LEU A 786 12.40 -7.24 -23.48
C LEU A 786 10.89 -7.35 -23.65
N GLN A 787 10.33 -8.52 -23.34
CA GLN A 787 8.88 -8.70 -23.23
C GLN A 787 8.46 -8.48 -21.77
N LEU A 788 7.94 -7.30 -21.46
CA LEU A 788 7.58 -6.89 -20.10
C LEU A 788 6.19 -7.37 -19.68
N SER A 789 5.36 -7.78 -20.62
CA SER A 789 4.00 -8.26 -20.41
C SER A 789 3.70 -9.44 -21.32
N LYS A 790 2.75 -10.31 -20.97
CA LYS A 790 2.39 -11.48 -21.79
C LYS A 790 1.34 -11.19 -22.87
N GLY A 791 0.95 -9.95 -23.08
CA GLY A 791 -0.03 -9.57 -24.12
C GLY A 791 -1.48 -9.96 -23.83
N THR A 792 -1.77 -10.85 -22.89
CA THR A 792 -3.15 -11.24 -22.53
C THR A 792 -3.76 -10.22 -21.56
N ALA A 793 -5.06 -9.92 -21.66
CA ALA A 793 -5.71 -8.87 -20.89
C ALA A 793 -5.44 -8.94 -19.37
N GLY A 794 -5.64 -10.07 -18.72
CA GLY A 794 -5.42 -10.24 -17.29
C GLY A 794 -3.95 -10.18 -16.84
N LYS A 795 -3.01 -10.15 -17.77
CA LYS A 795 -1.55 -10.09 -17.52
C LYS A 795 -0.86 -8.93 -18.20
N SER A 796 -1.61 -8.07 -18.85
CA SER A 796 -1.17 -6.83 -19.48
C SER A 796 -1.70 -5.60 -18.74
N GLY A 797 -1.40 -4.41 -19.26
CA GLY A 797 -1.96 -3.17 -18.73
C GLY A 797 -1.43 -2.71 -17.38
N ARG A 798 -0.38 -3.33 -16.86
CA ARG A 798 0.19 -3.00 -15.54
C ARG A 798 1.65 -2.58 -15.59
N ARG A 799 2.21 -2.40 -16.80
CA ARG A 799 3.60 -2.00 -16.93
C ARG A 799 3.72 -0.50 -17.06
N LYS A 800 4.42 0.07 -16.08
CA LYS A 800 4.72 1.49 -15.98
C LYS A 800 6.23 1.65 -15.99
N LEU A 801 6.70 2.67 -16.66
CA LEU A 801 8.13 2.94 -16.77
C LEU A 801 8.38 4.44 -16.92
N CYS A 802 9.59 4.87 -16.58
CA CYS A 802 10.15 6.14 -17.02
C CYS A 802 11.57 5.96 -17.54
N VAL A 803 12.04 6.94 -18.32
CA VAL A 803 13.40 7.03 -18.84
C VAL A 803 14.17 8.05 -18.00
N THR A 804 15.38 7.70 -17.57
CA THR A 804 16.24 8.58 -16.76
C THR A 804 17.68 8.10 -16.84
N ASP A 805 18.64 8.98 -16.62
CA ASP A 805 20.03 8.62 -16.32
C ASP A 805 20.15 8.46 -14.79
N TRP A 806 19.80 7.26 -14.29
CA TRP A 806 19.68 7.03 -12.86
C TRP A 806 21.03 7.00 -12.13
N ASP A 807 22.05 6.43 -12.75
CA ASP A 807 23.38 6.25 -12.14
C ASP A 807 24.39 7.32 -12.57
N GLY A 808 24.03 8.21 -13.51
CA GLY A 808 24.83 9.34 -13.94
C GLY A 808 25.96 8.99 -14.91
N ASP A 809 25.80 7.91 -15.66
CA ASP A 809 26.78 7.48 -16.64
C ASP A 809 26.59 8.15 -18.03
N GLY A 810 25.54 8.96 -18.18
CA GLY A 810 25.19 9.70 -19.41
C GLY A 810 24.40 8.88 -20.42
N GLN A 811 23.99 7.66 -20.07
CA GLN A 811 23.12 6.82 -20.90
C GLN A 811 21.69 6.86 -20.35
N ALA A 812 20.73 6.49 -21.19
CA ALA A 812 19.32 6.45 -20.80
C ALA A 812 18.96 5.08 -20.23
N ASP A 813 18.59 5.06 -18.96
CA ASP A 813 18.10 3.89 -18.23
C ASP A 813 16.58 3.86 -18.18
N PHE A 814 16.02 2.75 -17.65
CA PHE A 814 14.62 2.66 -17.28
C PHE A 814 14.45 2.42 -15.78
N LEU A 815 13.47 3.10 -15.17
CA LEU A 815 12.85 2.63 -13.96
C LEU A 815 11.54 1.93 -14.34
N LEU A 816 11.46 0.64 -14.04
CA LEU A 816 10.32 -0.21 -14.37
C LEU A 816 9.56 -0.58 -13.09
N ASN A 817 8.25 -0.53 -13.13
CA ASN A 817 7.43 -0.88 -11.96
C ASN A 817 7.68 -2.30 -11.43
N SER A 818 7.79 -2.40 -10.12
CA SER A 818 7.92 -3.65 -9.35
C SER A 818 7.28 -3.46 -7.97
N SER A 819 7.78 -4.10 -6.93
CA SER A 819 7.40 -3.80 -5.54
C SER A 819 7.63 -2.33 -5.14
N SER A 820 8.55 -1.66 -5.82
CA SER A 820 8.80 -0.21 -5.82
C SER A 820 9.08 0.25 -7.26
N ALA A 821 10.33 0.21 -7.68
CA ALA A 821 10.75 0.28 -9.09
C ALA A 821 12.04 -0.52 -9.26
N ASN A 822 12.18 -1.25 -10.37
CA ASN A 822 13.43 -1.88 -10.75
C ASN A 822 14.26 -0.93 -11.60
N PHE A 823 15.55 -0.90 -11.34
CA PHE A 823 16.53 -0.18 -12.15
C PHE A 823 17.03 -1.09 -13.29
N LEU A 824 16.68 -0.73 -14.53
CA LEU A 824 17.19 -1.37 -15.74
C LEU A 824 18.29 -0.47 -16.30
N HIS A 825 19.53 -0.85 -16.03
CA HIS A 825 20.74 -0.14 -16.44
C HIS A 825 21.10 -0.45 -17.90
N GLN A 826 21.32 0.57 -18.72
CA GLN A 826 21.78 0.41 -20.09
C GLN A 826 23.27 0.02 -20.13
N VAL A 827 23.58 -1.22 -20.51
CA VAL A 827 24.95 -1.76 -20.47
C VAL A 827 25.65 -1.76 -21.85
N GLY A 828 24.95 -1.31 -22.88
CA GLY A 828 25.59 -1.21 -24.22
C GLY A 828 24.61 -1.24 -25.39
N PHE A 829 25.15 -1.30 -26.60
CA PHE A 829 24.41 -1.39 -27.86
C PHE A 829 25.06 -2.44 -28.77
N LYS A 830 24.28 -3.39 -29.26
CA LYS A 830 24.77 -4.47 -30.12
C LYS A 830 23.67 -4.96 -31.07
N ASP A 831 24.01 -5.22 -32.31
CA ASP A 831 23.14 -5.81 -33.35
C ASP A 831 21.82 -5.05 -33.53
N GLY A 832 21.83 -3.72 -33.34
CA GLY A 832 20.64 -2.85 -33.43
C GLY A 832 19.76 -2.83 -32.17
N CYS A 833 20.22 -3.44 -31.07
CA CYS A 833 19.56 -3.47 -29.76
C CYS A 833 20.34 -2.66 -28.71
N TRP A 834 19.64 -1.84 -27.95
CA TRP A 834 20.14 -1.31 -26.68
C TRP A 834 20.00 -2.40 -25.62
N LEU A 835 21.10 -2.73 -24.93
CA LEU A 835 21.16 -3.82 -23.97
C LEU A 835 20.95 -3.29 -22.56
N PHE A 836 20.07 -3.94 -21.80
CA PHE A 836 19.74 -3.57 -20.44
C PHE A 836 19.93 -4.73 -19.47
N LYS A 837 20.45 -4.39 -18.29
CA LYS A 837 20.57 -5.30 -17.15
C LYS A 837 19.61 -4.88 -16.05
N ASP A 838 18.82 -5.80 -15.52
CA ASP A 838 17.96 -5.56 -14.36
C ASP A 838 18.79 -5.66 -13.07
N GLU A 839 19.12 -4.52 -12.46
CA GLU A 839 19.86 -4.44 -11.19
C GLU A 839 18.96 -4.68 -9.96
N GLY A 840 17.67 -4.87 -10.18
CA GLY A 840 16.69 -5.11 -9.13
C GLY A 840 16.01 -3.85 -8.59
N PRO A 841 15.22 -3.98 -7.51
CA PRO A 841 14.43 -2.88 -6.97
C PRO A 841 15.30 -1.82 -6.28
N LEU A 842 14.95 -0.54 -6.46
CA LEU A 842 15.62 0.60 -5.83
C LEU A 842 15.62 0.49 -4.30
N VAL A 843 14.53 0.01 -3.73
CA VAL A 843 14.38 -0.24 -2.29
C VAL A 843 13.65 -1.55 -2.04
N LYS A 844 13.82 -2.09 -0.84
CA LYS A 844 13.13 -3.34 -0.43
C LYS A 844 11.68 -3.11 0.01
N GLN A 845 11.30 -1.86 0.28
CA GLN A 845 9.95 -1.51 0.69
C GLN A 845 8.98 -1.84 -0.44
N ASN A 846 7.93 -2.59 -0.11
CA ASN A 846 6.89 -2.94 -1.07
C ASN A 846 5.70 -1.99 -0.93
N ILE A 847 5.51 -1.14 -1.93
CA ILE A 847 4.35 -0.24 -2.06
C ILE A 847 3.39 -0.70 -3.17
N GLU A 848 3.65 -1.87 -3.79
CA GLU A 848 2.81 -2.44 -4.81
C GLU A 848 1.53 -3.06 -4.20
N GLY A 849 0.40 -2.65 -4.73
CA GLY A 849 -0.88 -3.35 -4.64
C GLY A 849 -1.17 -4.03 -5.97
N HIS A 850 -1.62 -3.26 -6.96
CA HIS A 850 -1.76 -3.68 -8.36
C HIS A 850 -0.58 -3.26 -9.22
N ASP A 851 -0.10 -2.04 -9.09
CA ASP A 851 1.10 -1.53 -9.77
C ASP A 851 1.67 -0.29 -9.06
N VAL A 852 2.89 0.08 -9.45
CA VAL A 852 3.55 1.34 -9.07
C VAL A 852 3.83 2.10 -10.37
N SER A 853 3.71 3.41 -10.38
CA SER A 853 4.06 4.24 -11.54
C SER A 853 5.31 5.05 -11.23
N PRO A 854 6.50 4.61 -11.69
CA PRO A 854 7.74 5.32 -11.46
C PRO A 854 7.87 6.54 -12.36
N THR A 855 8.44 7.61 -11.84
CA THR A 855 8.96 8.79 -12.53
C THR A 855 10.14 9.33 -11.77
N THR A 856 10.80 10.36 -12.31
CA THR A 856 11.85 11.08 -11.61
C THR A 856 11.53 12.57 -11.48
N VAL A 857 12.05 13.18 -10.41
CA VAL A 857 11.96 14.60 -10.11
C VAL A 857 13.30 15.10 -9.57
N ASP A 858 13.56 16.38 -9.69
CA ASP A 858 14.71 17.05 -9.05
C ASP A 858 14.20 18.30 -8.34
N PHE A 859 13.55 18.10 -7.17
CA PHE A 859 12.95 19.20 -6.42
C PHE A 859 14.01 20.16 -5.85
N ASP A 860 15.14 19.66 -5.44
CA ASP A 860 16.19 20.49 -4.82
C ASP A 860 17.22 21.05 -5.82
N ALA A 861 17.00 20.82 -7.10
CA ALA A 861 17.80 21.33 -8.22
C ALA A 861 19.30 21.03 -8.05
N ASP A 862 19.63 19.81 -7.59
CA ASP A 862 21.02 19.37 -7.47
C ASP A 862 21.54 18.68 -8.76
N GLY A 863 20.69 18.56 -9.77
CA GLY A 863 20.99 17.95 -11.07
C GLY A 863 20.97 16.41 -11.05
N VAL A 864 20.56 15.79 -9.95
CA VAL A 864 20.46 14.34 -9.81
C VAL A 864 18.99 13.94 -9.77
N PRO A 865 18.50 13.05 -10.66
CA PRO A 865 17.09 12.63 -10.65
C PRO A 865 16.78 11.80 -9.42
N ASP A 866 15.81 12.24 -8.63
CA ASP A 866 15.23 11.51 -7.51
C ASP A 866 14.04 10.67 -7.97
N PHE A 867 13.73 9.58 -7.29
CA PHE A 867 12.55 8.76 -7.60
C PHE A 867 11.28 9.35 -7.00
N LEU A 868 10.23 9.40 -7.81
CA LEU A 868 8.86 9.64 -7.39
C LEU A 868 7.98 8.51 -7.92
N GLY A 869 7.28 7.78 -7.04
CA GLY A 869 6.37 6.70 -7.42
C GLY A 869 4.94 6.99 -7.04
N GLY A 870 4.00 6.79 -7.96
CA GLY A 870 2.59 6.71 -7.63
C GLY A 870 2.20 5.27 -7.31
N ALA A 871 1.38 5.05 -6.28
CA ALA A 871 0.97 3.73 -5.86
C ALA A 871 -0.55 3.50 -5.99
N GLU A 872 -0.99 2.28 -5.69
CA GLU A 872 -2.40 1.89 -5.76
C GLU A 872 -3.30 2.72 -4.84
N ASP A 873 -2.80 3.10 -3.67
CA ASP A 873 -3.51 3.96 -2.72
C ASP A 873 -3.67 5.42 -3.19
N GLY A 874 -3.16 5.75 -4.37
CA GLY A 874 -3.18 7.08 -4.95
C GLY A 874 -2.18 8.05 -4.35
N LYS A 875 -1.34 7.61 -3.41
CA LYS A 875 -0.31 8.44 -2.77
C LYS A 875 0.99 8.44 -3.55
N PHE A 876 1.76 9.50 -3.36
CA PHE A 876 3.09 9.63 -3.94
C PHE A 876 4.17 9.27 -2.94
N TYR A 877 5.16 8.50 -3.40
CA TYR A 877 6.29 8.01 -2.62
C TYR A 877 7.59 8.53 -3.23
N PHE A 878 8.38 9.21 -2.42
CA PHE A 878 9.63 9.84 -2.81
C PHE A 878 10.83 9.08 -2.26
N LEU A 879 11.90 8.99 -3.05
CA LEU A 879 13.20 8.46 -2.64
C LEU A 879 14.28 9.38 -3.19
N LYS A 880 15.08 9.95 -2.31
CA LYS A 880 16.27 10.68 -2.70
C LYS A 880 17.28 9.75 -3.38
N ASN A 881 17.81 10.15 -4.53
CA ASN A 881 18.83 9.36 -5.22
C ASN A 881 20.08 9.22 -4.36
N PRO A 882 20.65 8.02 -4.18
CA PRO A 882 21.87 7.84 -3.38
C PRO A 882 23.10 8.65 -3.86
N ARG A 883 23.11 9.10 -5.10
CA ARG A 883 24.17 9.96 -5.66
C ARG A 883 24.08 11.42 -5.22
N SER A 884 22.91 11.86 -4.81
CA SER A 884 22.71 13.23 -4.35
C SER A 884 23.57 13.53 -3.11
N SER A 885 24.30 14.60 -3.16
CA SER A 885 25.25 15.00 -2.11
C SER A 885 24.67 15.99 -1.10
N LYS A 886 23.43 16.44 -1.29
CA LYS A 886 22.79 17.47 -0.45
C LYS A 886 21.77 16.89 0.54
#